data_2c65823785f8d89d2d3bd5e0ceb87400
#
_entry.id   2c65823785f8d89d2d3bd5e0ceb87400
#
_cell.length_a   1.000
_cell.length_b   1.000
_cell.length_c   1.000
_cell.angle_alpha   90.00
_cell.angle_beta   90.00
_cell.angle_gamma   90.00
#
_symmetry.space_group_name_H-M   'P 1'
#
loop_
_entity.id
_entity.type
_entity.pdbx_description
1 polymer ?
#
loop_
_entity_poly.entity_id
_entity_poly.type
_entity_poly.pdbx_seq_one_letter_code
_entity_poly.pdbx_strand_id
1 'polypeptide(L)'
;MILRKLLFFFLLSSLLLISFCFTASAQTAIIRGFVYEKETGEPVLYTNVYLYKTTFGATTDQNGFFTISKIPAGVYTLMVTYIGFDTLQIPVTVNKNDLFTKKLYLTKSTVELMEVSVSASKQEKTTETQTSIIKITPKEIMQIPTIGGQPDLAQYLQVLPGVIFSGDQGGQLYIRGGPPVQNKVLLDGMIIYNPFHSIGLFSVFDVDILKSVDVYTGGFNAEYGGRISSVMDITTRDGNKNRFGGKIDISTFGAKALFEGPIVKAKNEDKASVSLILSVKGSYLAQSSKLFYTYVNENGLPYDYLDIYGKISVNTSNGSKVNLYGFDFSDKVQYQILQNYHWNSYGGGLNFVAIPGKTSVLLEGHMAYSYYKVDMAEVNKSPRSSSIGGFNVGLDFTYFFGKNSLRYGLEGSGYHTVLTFFNSINRNINYDQNTTEASVYAKYKMIVGKFIIEPGLRLEYYASLSNLRLEPRLSVKYNMLPKFRLKMAAGMYSQDLISTTYSQDVVSLFTGYLAAPQNLQKEFMGQKVNTRLQLCDQVIFGFEWDILKNLFLNVEGYYKYYPQLTTMNRNKLYDDTPDNASKPDYFKKDFVLETGNAEGVDVSLKYQLAQLSLWVTYSLCYVNLYDGVMHYVPVWDRRNNLNIVATYLFGKKGSWELDARYNYGSGFPFTQTQGFYEQITFGNMGGNYITTNGQLGALYAAYNKGRLTGYSRLDVSLKKTFFLGKNSKLEATVSLTNALNQQNIFYFDRISYTQVNQLPIMPSAGVSITF
;
A
#
# COMPACT_ATOMS: atom_id res chain seq x y z
N MET A 1 -15.75 -26.27 -1.83
CA MET A 1 -16.30 -26.70 -3.15
C MET A 1 -17.66 -26.09 -3.46
N ILE A 2 -18.60 -26.09 -2.52
CA ILE A 2 -19.97 -25.52 -2.72
C ILE A 2 -19.92 -23.99 -2.90
N LEU A 3 -19.15 -23.25 -2.12
CA LEU A 3 -19.00 -21.79 -2.21
C LEU A 3 -18.40 -21.37 -3.57
N ARG A 4 -17.43 -22.14 -4.11
CA ARG A 4 -16.85 -21.92 -5.45
C ARG A 4 -17.87 -22.13 -6.57
N LYS A 5 -18.73 -23.14 -6.46
CA LYS A 5 -19.78 -23.40 -7.43
C LYS A 5 -20.88 -22.33 -7.38
N LEU A 6 -21.26 -21.88 -6.18
CA LEU A 6 -22.24 -20.78 -6.00
C LEU A 6 -21.69 -19.44 -6.53
N LEU A 7 -20.44 -19.11 -6.25
CA LEU A 7 -19.77 -17.90 -6.79
C LEU A 7 -19.69 -17.95 -8.32
N PHE A 8 -19.31 -19.10 -8.88
CA PHE A 8 -19.23 -19.29 -10.33
C PHE A 8 -20.60 -19.17 -11.02
N PHE A 9 -21.66 -19.77 -10.44
CA PHE A 9 -23.02 -19.68 -10.96
C PHE A 9 -23.60 -18.25 -10.86
N PHE A 10 -23.33 -17.55 -9.78
CA PHE A 10 -23.76 -16.17 -9.58
C PHE A 10 -23.04 -15.21 -10.53
N LEU A 11 -21.77 -15.43 -10.81
CA LEU A 11 -20.95 -14.65 -11.74
C LEU A 11 -21.29 -14.95 -13.21
N LEU A 12 -21.59 -16.20 -13.55
CA LEU A 12 -22.03 -16.57 -14.91
C LEU A 12 -23.41 -15.98 -15.22
N SER A 13 -24.32 -15.93 -14.24
CA SER A 13 -25.63 -15.31 -14.40
C SER A 13 -25.54 -13.79 -14.52
N SER A 14 -24.57 -13.15 -13.85
CA SER A 14 -24.33 -11.70 -13.98
C SER A 14 -23.73 -11.34 -15.35
N LEU A 15 -22.87 -12.20 -15.92
CA LEU A 15 -22.32 -12.03 -17.28
C LEU A 15 -23.41 -12.13 -18.37
N LEU A 16 -24.37 -13.03 -18.19
CA LEU A 16 -25.52 -13.20 -19.12
C LEU A 16 -26.49 -11.99 -19.07
N LEU A 17 -26.65 -11.33 -17.90
CA LEU A 17 -27.44 -10.11 -17.78
C LEU A 17 -26.80 -8.90 -18.47
N ILE A 18 -25.49 -8.87 -18.63
CA ILE A 18 -24.76 -7.78 -19.31
C ILE A 18 -24.99 -7.81 -20.83
N SER A 19 -25.24 -8.99 -21.43
CA SER A 19 -25.45 -9.13 -22.88
C SER A 19 -26.79 -8.57 -23.38
N PHE A 20 -27.73 -8.21 -22.50
CA PHE A 20 -29.08 -7.72 -22.87
C PHE A 20 -29.25 -6.19 -22.89
N CYS A 21 -28.21 -5.38 -22.59
CA CYS A 21 -28.36 -3.92 -22.45
C CYS A 21 -27.86 -3.08 -23.64
N PHE A 22 -27.84 -3.59 -24.87
CA PHE A 22 -27.60 -2.74 -26.04
C PHE A 22 -28.90 -2.19 -26.63
N THR A 23 -29.36 -1.04 -26.12
CA THR A 23 -30.46 -0.31 -26.73
C THR A 23 -30.05 1.11 -27.12
N ALA A 24 -30.39 1.45 -28.33
CA ALA A 24 -30.52 2.75 -29.05
C ALA A 24 -29.81 3.97 -28.42
N SER A 25 -28.78 4.44 -29.08
CA SER A 25 -28.06 5.68 -28.79
C SER A 25 -28.97 6.90 -29.11
N ALA A 26 -29.51 7.56 -28.10
CA ALA A 26 -30.01 8.90 -28.24
C ALA A 26 -28.85 9.86 -28.58
N GLN A 27 -29.03 10.75 -29.53
CA GLN A 27 -28.06 11.79 -29.92
C GLN A 27 -27.86 12.80 -28.77
N THR A 28 -26.85 12.55 -27.94
CA THR A 28 -26.59 13.36 -26.74
C THR A 28 -25.14 13.87 -26.77
N ALA A 29 -24.93 15.05 -26.19
CA ALA A 29 -23.61 15.66 -26.11
C ALA A 29 -22.81 15.18 -24.88
N ILE A 30 -21.50 15.42 -24.93
CA ILE A 30 -20.53 15.08 -23.91
C ILE A 30 -19.70 16.32 -23.57
N ILE A 31 -19.60 16.65 -22.27
CA ILE A 31 -18.62 17.60 -21.74
C ILE A 31 -17.59 16.80 -20.95
N ARG A 32 -16.31 16.92 -21.32
CA ARG A 32 -15.19 16.28 -20.63
C ARG A 32 -14.04 17.24 -20.44
N GLY A 33 -13.09 16.91 -19.60
CA GLY A 33 -11.91 17.73 -19.44
C GLY A 33 -11.17 17.44 -18.15
N PHE A 34 -10.36 18.40 -17.77
CA PHE A 34 -9.55 18.33 -16.57
C PHE A 34 -9.78 19.55 -15.70
N VAL A 35 -9.73 19.33 -14.38
CA VAL A 35 -9.75 20.39 -13.38
C VAL A 35 -8.36 20.56 -12.80
N TYR A 36 -7.86 21.78 -12.81
CA TYR A 36 -6.53 22.17 -12.33
C TYR A 36 -6.61 23.22 -11.23
N GLU A 37 -5.64 23.24 -10.33
CA GLU A 37 -5.37 24.36 -9.46
C GLU A 37 -4.70 25.48 -10.26
N LYS A 38 -5.18 26.70 -10.17
CA LYS A 38 -4.69 27.82 -10.97
C LYS A 38 -3.25 28.23 -10.62
N GLU A 39 -2.86 28.16 -9.35
CA GLU A 39 -1.56 28.62 -8.87
C GLU A 39 -0.42 27.64 -9.23
N THR A 40 -0.64 26.35 -9.16
CA THR A 40 0.38 25.31 -9.39
C THR A 40 0.27 24.64 -10.76
N GLY A 41 -0.95 24.64 -11.34
CA GLY A 41 -1.29 23.85 -12.52
C GLY A 41 -1.49 22.37 -12.21
N GLU A 42 -1.53 21.97 -10.93
CA GLU A 42 -1.77 20.58 -10.52
C GLU A 42 -3.21 20.17 -10.80
N PRO A 43 -3.46 18.91 -11.22
CA PRO A 43 -4.81 18.36 -11.32
C PRO A 43 -5.48 18.29 -9.96
N VAL A 44 -6.74 18.76 -9.86
CA VAL A 44 -7.54 18.68 -8.64
C VAL A 44 -8.39 17.40 -8.67
N LEU A 45 -8.11 16.51 -7.71
CA LEU A 45 -8.75 15.20 -7.60
C LEU A 45 -10.13 15.32 -6.95
N TYR A 46 -11.01 14.39 -7.29
CA TYR A 46 -12.30 14.19 -6.62
C TYR A 46 -13.17 15.44 -6.54
N THR A 47 -13.01 16.35 -7.52
CA THR A 47 -13.73 17.61 -7.64
C THR A 47 -15.09 17.37 -8.27
N ASN A 48 -16.13 17.97 -7.73
CA ASN A 48 -17.47 17.89 -8.31
C ASN A 48 -17.61 18.84 -9.48
N VAL A 49 -17.98 18.29 -10.63
CA VAL A 49 -18.28 19.02 -11.87
C VAL A 49 -19.71 18.69 -12.27
N TYR A 50 -20.62 19.65 -12.30
CA TYR A 50 -22.04 19.41 -12.59
C TYR A 50 -22.72 20.57 -13.31
N LEU A 51 -23.81 20.29 -13.99
CA LEU A 51 -24.67 21.30 -14.62
C LEU A 51 -25.70 21.80 -13.61
N TYR A 52 -25.68 23.11 -13.34
CA TYR A 52 -26.52 23.73 -12.32
C TYR A 52 -28.01 23.45 -12.54
N LYS A 53 -28.73 23.14 -11.47
CA LYS A 53 -30.18 22.76 -11.47
C LYS A 53 -30.50 21.53 -12.32
N THR A 54 -29.55 20.64 -12.57
CA THR A 54 -29.77 19.37 -13.27
C THR A 54 -29.23 18.20 -12.45
N THR A 55 -29.45 16.97 -12.92
CA THR A 55 -28.86 15.73 -12.36
C THR A 55 -27.61 15.29 -13.10
N PHE A 56 -27.11 16.10 -14.05
CA PHE A 56 -25.91 15.80 -14.82
C PHE A 56 -24.67 16.30 -14.10
N GLY A 57 -23.79 15.40 -13.77
CA GLY A 57 -22.52 15.71 -13.10
C GLY A 57 -21.59 14.51 -13.05
N ALA A 58 -20.33 14.78 -12.75
CA ALA A 58 -19.26 13.80 -12.56
C ALA A 58 -18.31 14.30 -11.48
N THR A 59 -17.53 13.39 -10.91
CA THR A 59 -16.42 13.70 -10.02
C THR A 59 -15.12 13.46 -10.80
N THR A 60 -14.10 14.29 -10.60
CA THR A 60 -12.79 14.09 -11.23
C THR A 60 -12.09 12.84 -10.66
N ASP A 61 -11.36 12.14 -11.52
CA ASP A 61 -10.50 11.02 -11.13
C ASP A 61 -9.15 11.49 -10.54
N GLN A 62 -8.20 10.57 -10.36
CA GLN A 62 -6.83 10.84 -9.89
C GLN A 62 -6.03 11.77 -10.83
N ASN A 63 -6.40 11.85 -12.11
CA ASN A 63 -5.78 12.74 -13.09
C ASN A 63 -6.45 14.12 -13.17
N GLY A 64 -7.50 14.33 -12.36
CA GLY A 64 -8.35 15.52 -12.47
C GLY A 64 -9.31 15.47 -13.68
N PHE A 65 -9.43 14.30 -14.32
CA PHE A 65 -10.30 14.11 -15.48
C PHE A 65 -11.75 13.92 -15.07
N PHE A 66 -12.66 14.54 -15.80
CA PHE A 66 -14.10 14.34 -15.66
C PHE A 66 -14.77 14.16 -17.01
N THR A 67 -15.92 13.51 -17.02
CA THR A 67 -16.79 13.41 -18.19
C THR A 67 -18.26 13.39 -17.76
N ILE A 68 -19.05 14.26 -18.39
CA ILE A 68 -20.51 14.30 -18.24
C ILE A 68 -21.09 13.96 -19.61
N SER A 69 -21.78 12.86 -19.73
CA SER A 69 -22.34 12.38 -20.98
C SER A 69 -23.86 12.31 -20.94
N LYS A 70 -24.50 12.11 -22.11
CA LYS A 70 -25.94 12.10 -22.31
C LYS A 70 -26.61 13.44 -21.97
N ILE A 71 -25.94 14.56 -22.23
CA ILE A 71 -26.46 15.89 -22.00
C ILE A 71 -27.38 16.25 -23.14
N PRO A 72 -28.67 16.65 -22.93
CA PRO A 72 -29.55 17.18 -23.95
C PRO A 72 -29.01 18.52 -24.51
N ALA A 73 -29.34 18.86 -25.75
CA ALA A 73 -29.00 20.18 -26.28
C ALA A 73 -29.68 21.28 -25.44
N GLY A 74 -28.94 22.34 -25.13
CA GLY A 74 -29.44 23.43 -24.30
C GLY A 74 -28.34 24.37 -23.81
N VAL A 75 -28.71 25.39 -23.07
CA VAL A 75 -27.82 26.34 -22.41
C VAL A 75 -27.75 25.98 -20.91
N TYR A 76 -26.56 25.77 -20.40
CA TYR A 76 -26.30 25.33 -19.03
C TYR A 76 -25.23 26.20 -18.36
N THR A 77 -25.20 26.18 -17.04
CA THR A 77 -24.07 26.68 -16.25
C THR A 77 -23.31 25.49 -15.69
N LEU A 78 -22.07 25.30 -16.12
CA LEU A 78 -21.16 24.31 -15.58
C LEU A 78 -20.59 24.82 -14.26
N MET A 79 -20.81 24.08 -13.20
CA MET A 79 -20.35 24.37 -11.85
C MET A 79 -19.20 23.43 -11.49
N VAL A 80 -18.13 23.98 -10.89
CA VAL A 80 -17.03 23.20 -10.33
C VAL A 80 -16.85 23.59 -8.88
N THR A 81 -16.96 22.62 -7.99
CA THR A 81 -16.85 22.85 -6.55
C THR A 81 -15.88 21.89 -5.90
N TYR A 82 -14.94 22.44 -5.15
CA TYR A 82 -13.98 21.68 -4.36
C TYR A 82 -13.64 22.43 -3.08
N ILE A 83 -13.25 21.69 -2.04
CA ILE A 83 -12.97 22.24 -0.71
C ILE A 83 -11.71 23.09 -0.74
N GLY A 84 -11.77 24.26 -0.12
CA GLY A 84 -10.64 25.19 -0.09
C GLY A 84 -10.44 25.96 -1.39
N PHE A 85 -11.40 25.86 -2.33
CA PHE A 85 -11.38 26.59 -3.60
C PHE A 85 -12.66 27.37 -3.82
N ASP A 86 -12.55 28.46 -4.53
CA ASP A 86 -13.70 29.24 -4.96
C ASP A 86 -14.50 28.45 -6.01
N THR A 87 -15.83 28.53 -5.94
CA THR A 87 -16.71 27.88 -6.90
C THR A 87 -16.57 28.49 -8.28
N LEU A 88 -16.17 27.68 -9.26
CA LEU A 88 -16.09 28.12 -10.66
C LEU A 88 -17.46 27.91 -11.35
N GLN A 89 -17.91 28.94 -12.07
CA GLN A 89 -19.15 28.92 -12.84
C GLN A 89 -18.86 29.35 -14.28
N ILE A 90 -19.24 28.51 -15.25
CA ILE A 90 -19.00 28.76 -16.67
C ILE A 90 -20.28 28.51 -17.46
N PRO A 91 -20.77 29.49 -18.26
CA PRO A 91 -21.87 29.24 -19.19
C PRO A 91 -21.40 28.34 -20.33
N VAL A 92 -22.18 27.32 -20.68
CA VAL A 92 -21.90 26.35 -21.72
C VAL A 92 -23.13 26.14 -22.57
N THR A 93 -23.01 26.37 -23.88
CA THR A 93 -24.07 26.02 -24.86
C THR A 93 -23.70 24.66 -25.45
N VAL A 94 -24.60 23.71 -25.40
CA VAL A 94 -24.44 22.35 -25.82
C VAL A 94 -25.40 22.07 -26.99
N ASN A 95 -24.85 21.66 -28.16
CA ASN A 95 -25.63 21.22 -29.30
C ASN A 95 -25.69 19.69 -29.35
N LYS A 96 -26.55 19.14 -30.22
CA LYS A 96 -26.61 17.68 -30.42
C LYS A 96 -25.30 17.14 -30.91
N ASN A 97 -24.83 16.01 -30.31
CA ASN A 97 -23.61 15.32 -30.65
C ASN A 97 -22.31 16.11 -30.40
N ASP A 98 -22.39 17.22 -29.69
CA ASP A 98 -21.20 17.98 -29.33
C ASP A 98 -20.30 17.20 -28.34
N LEU A 99 -19.01 17.28 -28.55
CA LEU A 99 -18.00 16.79 -27.63
C LEU A 99 -17.06 17.95 -27.26
N PHE A 100 -17.27 18.49 -26.09
CA PHE A 100 -16.46 19.58 -25.56
C PHE A 100 -15.37 19.05 -24.64
N THR A 101 -14.12 19.41 -24.90
CA THR A 101 -13.03 19.21 -23.97
C THR A 101 -12.65 20.55 -23.34
N LYS A 102 -12.69 20.64 -22.01
CA LYS A 102 -12.41 21.88 -21.25
C LYS A 102 -11.31 21.65 -20.22
N LYS A 103 -10.40 22.62 -20.11
CA LYS A 103 -9.54 22.78 -18.94
C LYS A 103 -10.17 23.79 -17.99
N LEU A 104 -10.36 23.42 -16.74
CA LEU A 104 -11.02 24.23 -15.72
C LEU A 104 -10.03 24.53 -14.62
N TYR A 105 -9.91 25.79 -14.23
CA TYR A 105 -8.92 26.23 -13.25
C TYR A 105 -9.61 26.76 -12.00
N LEU A 106 -9.34 26.13 -10.86
CA LEU A 106 -9.84 26.54 -9.55
C LEU A 106 -8.84 27.45 -8.85
N THR A 107 -9.31 28.52 -8.27
CA THR A 107 -8.52 29.42 -7.42
C THR A 107 -8.71 29.03 -5.95
N LYS A 108 -7.64 28.93 -5.17
CA LYS A 108 -7.75 28.71 -3.73
C LYS A 108 -8.56 29.80 -3.06
N SER A 109 -9.51 29.40 -2.23
CA SER A 109 -10.30 30.35 -1.46
C SER A 109 -9.46 31.01 -0.38
N THR A 110 -9.61 32.32 -0.23
CA THR A 110 -8.99 33.07 0.86
C THR A 110 -9.75 32.94 2.18
N VAL A 111 -10.97 32.37 2.10
CA VAL A 111 -11.84 32.10 3.26
C VAL A 111 -11.79 30.61 3.53
N GLU A 112 -11.10 30.19 4.58
CA GLU A 112 -11.12 28.81 5.07
C GLU A 112 -12.50 28.51 5.68
N LEU A 113 -13.49 28.18 4.84
CA LEU A 113 -14.76 27.64 5.28
C LEU A 113 -14.66 26.12 5.40
N MET A 114 -14.45 25.64 6.60
CA MET A 114 -14.42 24.23 6.98
C MET A 114 -15.75 23.48 6.73
N GLU A 115 -16.80 24.17 6.38
CA GLU A 115 -18.13 23.58 6.17
C GLU A 115 -18.31 22.83 4.85
N VAL A 116 -17.43 23.05 3.88
CA VAL A 116 -17.55 22.49 2.52
C VAL A 116 -16.92 21.09 2.39
N SER A 117 -16.10 20.65 3.36
CA SER A 117 -15.41 19.34 3.31
C SER A 117 -16.36 18.14 3.26
N VAL A 118 -17.55 18.28 3.80
CA VAL A 118 -18.54 17.21 3.95
C VAL A 118 -19.25 16.87 2.65
N SER A 119 -19.38 17.79 1.68
CA SER A 119 -20.22 17.56 0.51
C SER A 119 -19.54 16.79 -0.63
N ALA A 120 -18.25 17.01 -0.90
CA ALA A 120 -17.53 16.32 -1.98
C ALA A 120 -17.27 14.85 -1.65
N SER A 121 -16.79 14.55 -0.44
CA SER A 121 -16.60 13.16 0.01
C SER A 121 -17.95 12.41 0.10
N LYS A 122 -19.05 13.13 0.32
CA LYS A 122 -20.40 12.54 0.36
C LYS A 122 -20.88 12.11 -1.01
N GLN A 123 -20.59 12.86 -2.08
CA GLN A 123 -20.99 12.48 -3.43
C GLN A 123 -20.18 11.27 -3.92
N GLU A 124 -18.88 11.25 -3.70
CA GLU A 124 -18.03 10.09 -4.04
C GLU A 124 -18.50 8.81 -3.32
N LYS A 125 -18.82 8.89 -2.03
CA LYS A 125 -19.39 7.78 -1.26
C LYS A 125 -20.68 7.22 -1.87
N THR A 126 -21.44 8.01 -2.63
CA THR A 126 -22.71 7.58 -3.24
C THR A 126 -22.58 7.15 -4.69
N THR A 127 -21.45 7.39 -5.35
CA THR A 127 -21.22 7.08 -6.78
C THR A 127 -20.16 6.04 -7.05
N GLU A 128 -19.35 5.67 -6.04
CA GLU A 128 -18.29 4.66 -6.13
C GLU A 128 -18.59 3.48 -5.21
N THR A 129 -18.17 2.27 -5.60
CA THR A 129 -18.35 1.05 -4.79
C THR A 129 -17.52 1.12 -3.50
N GLN A 130 -16.28 1.58 -3.55
CA GLN A 130 -15.37 1.85 -2.42
C GLN A 130 -15.38 0.80 -1.30
N THR A 131 -15.52 -0.48 -1.63
CA THR A 131 -15.41 -1.54 -0.63
C THR A 131 -13.95 -1.78 -0.32
N SER A 132 -13.56 -1.63 0.96
CA SER A 132 -12.19 -1.84 1.45
C SER A 132 -11.11 -0.97 0.79
N ILE A 133 -11.48 0.21 0.27
CA ILE A 133 -10.57 1.20 -0.27
C ILE A 133 -10.45 2.36 0.71
N ILE A 134 -9.22 2.76 1.03
CA ILE A 134 -8.91 3.94 1.82
C ILE A 134 -8.08 4.86 0.95
N LYS A 135 -8.63 6.02 0.61
CA LYS A 135 -7.95 7.06 -0.16
C LYS A 135 -7.30 8.04 0.79
N ILE A 136 -6.02 8.25 0.62
CA ILE A 136 -5.19 9.04 1.53
C ILE A 136 -4.61 10.20 0.73
N THR A 137 -4.72 11.40 1.29
CA THR A 137 -4.11 12.62 0.75
C THR A 137 -2.88 13.01 1.58
N PRO A 138 -1.91 13.74 1.01
CA PRO A 138 -0.78 14.27 1.77
C PRO A 138 -1.20 15.09 3.00
N LYS A 139 -2.31 15.83 2.90
CA LYS A 139 -2.86 16.61 4.01
C LYS A 139 -3.25 15.72 5.19
N GLU A 140 -3.84 14.56 4.94
CA GLU A 140 -4.21 13.61 6.00
C GLU A 140 -2.96 12.97 6.63
N ILE A 141 -1.91 12.68 5.84
CA ILE A 141 -0.64 12.17 6.36
C ILE A 141 0.03 13.20 7.28
N MET A 142 -0.05 14.49 6.93
CA MET A 142 0.53 15.57 7.73
C MET A 142 -0.21 15.85 9.05
N GLN A 143 -1.42 15.31 9.23
CA GLN A 143 -2.26 15.44 10.45
C GLN A 143 -2.03 14.32 11.47
N ILE A 144 -0.97 13.54 11.34
CA ILE A 144 -0.57 12.52 12.31
C ILE A 144 0.68 13.00 13.03
N PRO A 145 0.86 12.67 14.35
CA PRO A 145 2.07 13.02 15.06
C PRO A 145 3.31 12.63 14.29
N THR A 146 4.19 13.58 14.06
CA THR A 146 5.45 13.35 13.36
C THR A 146 6.42 12.61 14.25
N ILE A 147 7.12 11.64 13.72
CA ILE A 147 8.24 10.98 14.37
C ILE A 147 9.52 11.53 13.75
N GLY A 148 10.49 11.90 14.58
CA GLY A 148 11.71 12.53 14.08
C GLY A 148 11.48 13.92 13.48
N GLY A 149 10.35 14.58 13.75
CA GLY A 149 10.03 15.92 13.24
C GLY A 149 9.53 15.95 11.80
N GLN A 150 9.37 14.81 11.13
CA GLN A 150 8.91 14.72 9.74
C GLN A 150 7.67 13.83 9.61
N PRO A 151 6.63 14.24 8.86
CA PRO A 151 5.49 13.36 8.56
C PRO A 151 5.93 12.26 7.56
N ASP A 152 5.41 11.05 7.74
CA ASP A 152 5.72 9.92 6.88
C ASP A 152 4.51 9.02 6.63
N LEU A 153 4.45 8.42 5.42
CA LEU A 153 3.37 7.52 5.02
C LEU A 153 3.33 6.26 5.90
N ALA A 154 4.48 5.73 6.32
CA ALA A 154 4.53 4.54 7.19
C ALA A 154 3.76 4.75 8.49
N GLN A 155 3.80 5.95 9.05
CA GLN A 155 3.10 6.30 10.29
C GLN A 155 1.58 6.37 10.08
N TYR A 156 1.14 6.84 8.92
CA TYR A 156 -0.29 6.86 8.56
C TYR A 156 -0.83 5.45 8.32
N LEU A 157 -0.07 4.60 7.63
CA LEU A 157 -0.50 3.23 7.33
C LEU A 157 -0.74 2.40 8.60
N GLN A 158 -0.01 2.67 9.69
CA GLN A 158 -0.19 1.98 10.96
C GLN A 158 -1.57 2.19 11.61
N VAL A 159 -2.26 3.30 11.30
CA VAL A 159 -3.56 3.62 11.88
C VAL A 159 -4.74 3.16 11.02
N LEU A 160 -4.47 2.59 9.84
CA LEU A 160 -5.53 2.09 8.97
C LEU A 160 -6.21 0.84 9.56
N PRO A 161 -7.53 0.70 9.43
CA PRO A 161 -8.22 -0.52 9.81
C PRO A 161 -7.76 -1.70 8.94
N GLY A 162 -7.60 -2.87 9.55
CA GLY A 162 -7.12 -4.09 8.88
C GLY A 162 -5.61 -4.13 8.62
N VAL A 163 -4.86 -3.11 9.02
CA VAL A 163 -3.41 -3.04 8.87
C VAL A 163 -2.73 -3.30 10.21
N ILE A 164 -1.81 -4.27 10.22
CA ILE A 164 -0.96 -4.61 11.36
C ILE A 164 0.47 -4.28 10.98
N PHE A 165 1.14 -3.52 11.80
CA PHE A 165 2.54 -3.15 11.66
C PHE A 165 3.40 -3.91 12.65
N SER A 166 4.56 -4.42 12.20
CA SER A 166 5.39 -5.31 13.04
C SER A 166 6.10 -4.58 14.20
N GLY A 167 6.29 -3.27 14.09
CA GLY A 167 6.90 -2.44 15.14
C GLY A 167 7.83 -1.36 14.60
N ASP A 168 8.52 -0.66 15.52
CA ASP A 168 9.37 0.50 15.22
C ASP A 168 10.61 0.14 14.41
N GLN A 169 11.00 -1.12 14.41
CA GLN A 169 12.16 -1.65 13.70
C GLN A 169 11.70 -2.76 12.75
N GLY A 170 12.30 -2.86 11.57
CA GLY A 170 11.97 -3.86 10.57
C GLY A 170 10.55 -3.72 10.04
N GLY A 171 10.12 -2.51 9.73
CA GLY A 171 8.75 -2.17 9.33
C GLY A 171 8.19 -3.04 8.22
N GLN A 172 7.15 -3.80 8.54
CA GLN A 172 6.43 -4.64 7.59
C GLN A 172 4.92 -4.51 7.81
N LEU A 173 4.16 -4.51 6.71
CA LEU A 173 2.71 -4.43 6.75
C LEU A 173 2.08 -5.80 6.52
N TYR A 174 1.28 -6.22 7.49
CA TYR A 174 0.39 -7.36 7.37
C TYR A 174 -1.03 -6.85 7.22
N ILE A 175 -1.69 -7.21 6.13
CA ILE A 175 -3.01 -6.64 5.81
C ILE A 175 -4.05 -7.74 5.79
N ARG A 176 -5.00 -7.68 6.76
CA ARG A 176 -6.06 -8.68 6.93
C ARG A 176 -5.52 -10.10 6.86
N GLY A 177 -4.49 -10.38 7.66
CA GLY A 177 -3.88 -11.69 7.78
C GLY A 177 -2.90 -12.06 6.66
N GLY A 178 -2.72 -11.25 5.63
CA GLY A 178 -1.74 -11.48 4.56
C GLY A 178 -0.37 -10.90 4.89
N PRO A 179 0.72 -11.65 4.67
CA PRO A 179 2.10 -11.18 4.87
C PRO A 179 2.53 -10.19 3.76
N PRO A 180 3.64 -9.45 3.97
CA PRO A 180 4.10 -8.37 3.06
C PRO A 180 4.23 -8.78 1.59
N VAL A 181 4.71 -9.99 1.28
CA VAL A 181 4.84 -10.49 -0.10
C VAL A 181 3.51 -10.61 -0.84
N GLN A 182 2.40 -10.69 -0.12
CA GLN A 182 1.05 -10.75 -0.68
C GLN A 182 0.43 -9.37 -0.95
N ASN A 183 1.16 -8.30 -0.65
CA ASN A 183 0.76 -6.92 -0.90
C ASN A 183 1.47 -6.39 -2.16
N LYS A 184 0.75 -5.72 -3.05
CA LYS A 184 1.31 -5.03 -4.22
C LYS A 184 1.44 -3.55 -3.89
N VAL A 185 2.64 -3.01 -3.97
CA VAL A 185 2.89 -1.57 -3.80
C VAL A 185 3.30 -1.00 -5.14
N LEU A 186 2.59 0.02 -5.60
CA LEU A 186 2.83 0.71 -6.86
C LEU A 186 3.19 2.17 -6.59
N LEU A 187 4.19 2.69 -7.30
CA LEU A 187 4.57 4.10 -7.37
C LEU A 187 4.48 4.56 -8.82
N ASP A 188 3.47 5.37 -9.15
CA ASP A 188 3.19 5.80 -10.53
C ASP A 188 3.08 4.62 -11.54
N GLY A 189 2.60 3.45 -11.09
CA GLY A 189 2.51 2.20 -11.85
C GLY A 189 3.72 1.26 -11.70
N MET A 190 4.84 1.69 -11.14
CA MET A 190 6.05 0.87 -10.91
C MET A 190 5.92 0.05 -9.62
N ILE A 191 6.30 -1.22 -9.65
CA ILE A 191 6.27 -2.10 -8.47
C ILE A 191 7.41 -1.75 -7.51
N ILE A 192 7.11 -1.50 -6.25
CA ILE A 192 8.07 -1.30 -5.16
C ILE A 192 8.05 -2.53 -4.26
N TYR A 193 9.16 -3.25 -4.19
CA TYR A 193 9.24 -4.53 -3.46
C TYR A 193 9.38 -4.34 -1.94
N ASN A 194 10.10 -3.32 -1.51
CA ASN A 194 10.20 -2.95 -0.09
C ASN A 194 9.90 -1.45 0.09
N PRO A 195 8.72 -1.08 0.62
CA PRO A 195 8.31 0.31 0.75
C PRO A 195 8.78 0.99 2.04
N PHE A 196 9.52 0.30 2.92
CA PHE A 196 9.92 0.82 4.23
C PHE A 196 11.43 0.71 4.44
N HIS A 197 11.95 1.62 5.24
CA HIS A 197 13.29 1.55 5.77
C HIS A 197 13.40 0.51 6.89
N SER A 198 14.62 0.13 7.22
CA SER A 198 14.93 -0.78 8.33
C SER A 198 14.46 -0.26 9.68
N ILE A 199 14.53 1.06 9.90
CA ILE A 199 13.80 1.73 10.96
C ILE A 199 12.34 1.89 10.55
N GLY A 200 11.51 0.92 10.77
CA GLY A 200 10.16 0.81 10.24
C GLY A 200 9.20 1.99 10.47
N LEU A 201 9.69 3.08 11.05
CA LEU A 201 8.97 4.32 11.24
C LEU A 201 8.90 5.18 9.97
N PHE A 202 9.74 4.91 8.98
CA PHE A 202 9.84 5.69 7.75
C PHE A 202 9.64 4.83 6.51
N SER A 203 8.92 5.39 5.55
CA SER A 203 8.78 4.83 4.21
C SER A 203 9.83 5.42 3.28
N VAL A 204 10.06 4.75 2.16
CA VAL A 204 10.93 5.25 1.08
C VAL A 204 10.29 6.42 0.31
N PHE A 205 9.06 6.81 0.65
CA PHE A 205 8.30 7.85 -0.03
C PHE A 205 8.36 9.17 0.71
N ASP A 206 8.71 10.24 0.00
CA ASP A 206 8.55 11.60 0.54
C ASP A 206 7.09 12.04 0.42
N VAL A 207 6.46 12.42 1.53
CA VAL A 207 5.06 12.88 1.57
C VAL A 207 4.83 14.11 0.67
N ASP A 208 5.84 14.97 0.50
CA ASP A 208 5.72 16.19 -0.29
C ASP A 208 5.67 15.95 -1.82
N ILE A 209 6.09 14.75 -2.29
CA ILE A 209 5.92 14.37 -3.70
C ILE A 209 4.60 13.62 -3.95
N LEU A 210 3.91 13.16 -2.92
CA LEU A 210 2.68 12.39 -3.08
C LEU A 210 1.54 13.28 -3.56
N LYS A 211 0.65 12.70 -4.35
CA LYS A 211 -0.62 13.26 -4.77
C LYS A 211 -1.78 12.53 -4.10
N SER A 212 -1.78 11.21 -4.16
CA SER A 212 -2.74 10.34 -3.50
C SER A 212 -2.14 8.97 -3.24
N VAL A 213 -2.65 8.29 -2.23
CA VAL A 213 -2.36 6.88 -1.94
C VAL A 213 -3.68 6.15 -1.78
N ASP A 214 -3.95 5.18 -2.65
CA ASP A 214 -5.13 4.35 -2.60
C ASP A 214 -4.75 2.99 -2.02
N VAL A 215 -5.26 2.66 -0.83
CA VAL A 215 -4.99 1.41 -0.14
C VAL A 215 -6.21 0.50 -0.20
N TYR A 216 -6.10 -0.58 -0.93
CA TYR A 216 -7.07 -1.66 -1.01
C TYR A 216 -6.71 -2.73 0.01
N THR A 217 -7.40 -2.81 1.12
CA THR A 217 -7.13 -3.81 2.17
C THR A 217 -7.70 -5.20 1.85
N GLY A 218 -8.39 -5.32 0.73
CA GLY A 218 -8.95 -6.55 0.14
C GLY A 218 -10.00 -6.21 -0.89
N GLY A 219 -10.53 -7.20 -1.60
CA GLY A 219 -11.62 -7.00 -2.55
C GLY A 219 -11.27 -6.06 -3.71
N PHE A 220 -9.99 -5.93 -4.06
CA PHE A 220 -9.54 -5.04 -5.14
C PHE A 220 -10.02 -5.53 -6.52
N ASN A 221 -10.27 -4.57 -7.41
CA ASN A 221 -10.90 -4.79 -8.70
C ASN A 221 -9.97 -5.47 -9.73
N ALA A 222 -10.51 -5.78 -10.91
CA ALA A 222 -9.87 -6.60 -11.94
C ALA A 222 -8.63 -5.97 -12.58
N GLU A 223 -8.41 -4.65 -12.46
CA GLU A 223 -7.21 -3.97 -12.93
C GLU A 223 -5.93 -4.38 -12.19
N TYR A 224 -6.05 -4.88 -10.97
CA TYR A 224 -4.89 -5.32 -10.20
C TYR A 224 -4.80 -6.84 -10.14
N GLY A 225 -3.62 -7.41 -10.38
CA GLY A 225 -3.35 -8.85 -10.33
C GLY A 225 -1.99 -9.18 -9.71
N GLY A 226 -1.65 -10.48 -9.68
CA GLY A 226 -0.36 -10.98 -9.20
C GLY A 226 -0.12 -10.86 -7.70
N ARG A 227 -1.17 -10.54 -6.88
CA ARG A 227 -1.13 -10.53 -5.41
C ARG A 227 -2.48 -10.98 -4.87
N ILE A 228 -2.45 -11.52 -3.64
CA ILE A 228 -3.63 -12.16 -3.04
C ILE A 228 -4.15 -11.48 -1.77
N SER A 229 -3.46 -10.46 -1.23
CA SER A 229 -3.92 -9.80 0.02
C SER A 229 -4.39 -8.38 -0.21
N SER A 230 -3.54 -7.48 -0.67
CA SER A 230 -3.84 -6.06 -0.78
C SER A 230 -3.09 -5.38 -1.93
N VAL A 231 -3.52 -4.15 -2.25
CA VAL A 231 -2.84 -3.26 -3.20
C VAL A 231 -2.70 -1.88 -2.56
N MET A 232 -1.54 -1.26 -2.69
CA MET A 232 -1.31 0.14 -2.36
C MET A 232 -0.81 0.85 -3.63
N ASP A 233 -1.64 1.73 -4.17
CA ASP A 233 -1.37 2.47 -5.40
C ASP A 233 -1.05 3.93 -5.07
N ILE A 234 0.21 4.30 -5.26
CA ILE A 234 0.76 5.61 -4.93
C ILE A 234 0.94 6.41 -6.22
N THR A 235 0.24 7.52 -6.31
CA THR A 235 0.42 8.49 -7.39
C THR A 235 1.19 9.69 -6.88
N THR A 236 2.24 10.09 -7.59
CA THR A 236 2.99 11.31 -7.27
C THR A 236 2.42 12.52 -8.02
N ARG A 237 2.65 13.72 -7.46
CA ARG A 237 2.26 14.97 -8.08
C ARG A 237 3.24 15.39 -9.19
N ASP A 238 2.80 16.27 -10.05
CA ASP A 238 3.68 16.93 -11.02
C ASP A 238 4.48 18.04 -10.30
N GLY A 239 5.56 18.52 -10.91
CA GLY A 239 6.23 19.74 -10.45
C GLY A 239 5.41 20.99 -10.79
N ASN A 240 5.58 22.06 -10.03
CA ASN A 240 4.86 23.32 -10.24
C ASN A 240 5.07 23.83 -11.67
N LYS A 241 4.00 24.10 -12.40
CA LYS A 241 4.02 24.51 -13.82
C LYS A 241 4.21 26.01 -14.02
N ASN A 242 4.04 26.80 -12.96
CA ASN A 242 3.94 28.26 -13.04
C ASN A 242 5.12 28.98 -12.41
N ARG A 243 5.72 28.43 -11.36
CA ARG A 243 6.86 29.03 -10.65
C ARG A 243 7.83 27.99 -10.11
N PHE A 244 9.06 28.41 -9.89
CA PHE A 244 10.01 27.64 -9.08
C PHE A 244 9.62 27.71 -7.60
N GLY A 245 9.83 26.66 -6.90
CA GLY A 245 9.56 26.52 -5.48
C GLY A 245 10.30 25.34 -4.89
N GLY A 246 10.22 25.20 -3.59
CA GLY A 246 10.84 24.08 -2.90
C GLY A 246 10.51 24.04 -1.43
N LYS A 247 11.03 23.02 -0.79
CA LYS A 247 10.94 22.82 0.65
C LYS A 247 12.25 22.24 1.17
N ILE A 248 12.75 22.79 2.24
CA ILE A 248 13.87 22.23 3.00
C ILE A 248 13.36 21.89 4.38
N ASP A 249 13.69 20.69 4.85
CA ASP A 249 13.28 20.18 6.13
C ASP A 249 14.51 19.60 6.83
N ILE A 250 14.75 20.01 8.06
CA ILE A 250 15.86 19.53 8.90
C ILE A 250 15.31 19.16 10.26
N SER A 251 15.65 17.98 10.75
CA SER A 251 15.19 17.46 12.02
C SER A 251 16.31 16.78 12.80
N THR A 252 16.02 16.28 13.99
CA THR A 252 16.99 15.50 14.77
C THR A 252 17.31 14.14 14.15
N PHE A 253 16.48 13.63 13.21
CA PHE A 253 16.65 12.31 12.59
C PHE A 253 17.26 12.36 11.20
N GLY A 254 16.98 13.42 10.44
CA GLY A 254 17.40 13.52 9.05
C GLY A 254 17.07 14.85 8.41
N ALA A 255 17.41 14.99 7.15
CA ALA A 255 17.12 16.16 6.34
C ALA A 255 16.46 15.77 5.03
N LYS A 256 15.71 16.71 4.47
CA LYS A 256 15.02 16.57 3.20
C LYS A 256 15.09 17.89 2.41
N ALA A 257 15.27 17.77 1.11
CA ALA A 257 15.20 18.90 0.18
C ALA A 257 14.34 18.52 -1.02
N LEU A 258 13.38 19.37 -1.33
CA LEU A 258 12.52 19.25 -2.50
C LEU A 258 12.68 20.51 -3.34
N PHE A 259 12.85 20.33 -4.64
CA PHE A 259 12.89 21.38 -5.63
C PHE A 259 11.89 21.08 -6.75
N GLU A 260 11.16 22.08 -7.20
CA GLU A 260 10.21 21.96 -8.29
C GLU A 260 10.08 23.22 -9.12
N GLY A 261 9.67 23.07 -10.37
CA GLY A 261 9.41 24.23 -11.21
C GLY A 261 9.21 23.90 -12.69
N PRO A 262 8.86 24.90 -13.51
CA PRO A 262 8.68 24.74 -14.93
C PRO A 262 10.04 24.70 -15.66
N ILE A 263 10.27 23.64 -16.44
CA ILE A 263 11.32 23.62 -17.48
C ILE A 263 10.85 24.45 -18.67
N VAL A 264 9.57 24.25 -19.07
CA VAL A 264 8.90 25.04 -20.11
C VAL A 264 7.59 25.55 -19.53
N LYS A 265 7.53 26.85 -19.27
CA LYS A 265 6.30 27.48 -18.78
C LYS A 265 5.27 27.61 -19.90
N ALA A 266 4.02 27.28 -19.63
CA ALA A 266 2.94 27.54 -20.58
C ALA A 266 2.79 29.06 -20.81
N LYS A 267 2.69 29.48 -22.09
CA LYS A 267 2.46 30.89 -22.43
C LYS A 267 1.06 31.37 -22.01
N ASN A 268 0.09 30.48 -21.98
CA ASN A 268 -1.25 30.65 -21.44
C ASN A 268 -1.80 29.29 -21.00
N GLU A 269 -2.96 29.25 -20.35
CA GLU A 269 -3.58 28.06 -19.76
C GLU A 269 -3.84 26.91 -20.76
N ASP A 270 -3.95 27.21 -22.06
CA ASP A 270 -4.21 26.23 -23.13
C ASP A 270 -2.95 25.73 -23.85
N LYS A 271 -1.76 26.18 -23.46
CA LYS A 271 -0.49 25.73 -24.08
C LYS A 271 0.13 24.58 -23.30
N ALA A 272 1.03 23.86 -24.00
CA ALA A 272 1.83 22.80 -23.40
C ALA A 272 2.80 23.37 -22.35
N SER A 273 3.10 22.57 -21.35
CA SER A 273 4.09 22.88 -20.31
C SER A 273 4.93 21.67 -19.96
N VAL A 274 6.14 21.89 -19.48
CA VAL A 274 7.02 20.85 -18.95
C VAL A 274 7.46 21.29 -17.56
N SER A 275 7.25 20.44 -16.55
CA SER A 275 7.66 20.69 -15.16
C SER A 275 8.54 19.57 -14.63
N LEU A 276 9.35 19.92 -13.63
CA LEU A 276 10.25 19.01 -12.91
C LEU A 276 9.91 19.05 -11.42
N ILE A 277 10.01 17.91 -10.78
CA ILE A 277 10.09 17.77 -9.32
C ILE A 277 11.26 16.84 -8.99
N LEU A 278 12.05 17.21 -8.00
CA LEU A 278 13.18 16.47 -7.46
C LEU A 278 13.11 16.49 -5.94
N SER A 279 13.20 15.34 -5.31
CA SER A 279 13.26 15.17 -3.86
C SER A 279 14.46 14.34 -3.47
N VAL A 280 15.15 14.77 -2.42
CA VAL A 280 16.23 14.03 -1.75
C VAL A 280 15.91 14.02 -0.26
N LYS A 281 15.87 12.83 0.34
CA LYS A 281 15.58 12.63 1.76
C LYS A 281 16.65 11.69 2.33
N GLY A 282 17.26 12.04 3.44
CA GLY A 282 18.29 11.21 4.09
C GLY A 282 18.22 11.25 5.60
N SER A 283 18.62 10.16 6.22
CA SER A 283 18.80 10.06 7.66
C SER A 283 20.27 10.27 8.02
N TYR A 284 20.53 10.96 9.10
CA TYR A 284 21.82 10.99 9.80
C TYR A 284 21.65 10.52 11.25
N LEU A 285 20.67 9.66 11.48
CA LEU A 285 20.31 9.19 12.81
C LEU A 285 21.48 8.43 13.48
N ALA A 286 22.29 7.72 12.70
CA ALA A 286 23.49 7.06 13.21
C ALA A 286 24.49 8.03 13.87
N GLN A 287 24.52 9.30 13.43
CA GLN A 287 25.37 10.35 13.98
C GLN A 287 24.65 11.17 15.06
N SER A 288 23.44 11.65 14.76
CA SER A 288 22.66 12.51 15.67
C SER A 288 22.24 11.81 16.96
N SER A 289 22.00 10.50 16.89
CA SER A 289 21.63 9.72 18.08
C SER A 289 22.76 9.63 19.12
N LYS A 290 24.02 9.72 18.70
CA LYS A 290 25.17 9.83 19.62
C LYS A 290 25.18 11.12 20.45
N LEU A 291 24.46 12.14 20.01
CA LEU A 291 24.31 13.42 20.72
C LEU A 291 23.01 13.48 21.53
N PHE A 292 21.91 13.03 20.93
CA PHE A 292 20.57 13.24 21.49
C PHE A 292 20.00 12.01 22.21
N TYR A 293 20.48 10.79 21.88
CA TYR A 293 19.86 9.54 22.32
C TYR A 293 20.86 8.54 22.89
N THR A 294 21.90 9.02 23.59
CA THR A 294 22.93 8.19 24.26
C THR A 294 22.33 7.21 25.27
N TYR A 295 21.21 7.56 25.89
CA TYR A 295 20.46 6.69 26.81
C TYR A 295 19.77 5.51 26.11
N VAL A 296 19.60 5.55 24.77
CA VAL A 296 19.07 4.44 23.98
C VAL A 296 20.20 3.50 23.57
N ASN A 297 21.26 4.08 23.03
CA ASN A 297 22.49 3.35 22.65
C ASN A 297 23.68 4.32 22.63
N GLU A 298 24.68 4.06 23.45
CA GLU A 298 25.90 4.90 23.55
C GLU A 298 26.67 4.99 22.21
N ASN A 299 26.61 3.92 21.41
CA ASN A 299 27.25 3.87 20.10
C ASN A 299 26.41 4.49 18.96
N GLY A 300 25.24 5.03 19.30
CA GLY A 300 24.25 5.55 18.36
C GLY A 300 23.34 4.47 17.79
N LEU A 301 22.21 4.91 17.20
CA LEU A 301 21.27 4.02 16.54
C LEU A 301 21.82 3.60 15.16
N PRO A 302 21.67 2.34 14.77
CA PRO A 302 22.41 1.76 13.62
C PRO A 302 21.77 2.06 12.25
N TYR A 303 20.98 3.13 12.10
CA TYR A 303 20.16 3.38 10.91
C TYR A 303 20.71 4.53 10.07
N ASP A 304 20.88 4.28 8.77
CA ASP A 304 21.32 5.27 7.78
C ASP A 304 20.67 4.98 6.43
N TYR A 305 19.97 5.97 5.87
CA TYR A 305 19.29 5.82 4.58
C TYR A 305 19.36 7.09 3.73
N LEU A 306 19.25 6.90 2.41
CA LEU A 306 19.15 7.96 1.41
C LEU A 306 18.12 7.57 0.36
N ASP A 307 17.18 8.48 0.10
CA ASP A 307 16.14 8.37 -0.92
C ASP A 307 16.27 9.52 -1.92
N ILE A 308 16.18 9.20 -3.20
CA ILE A 308 16.15 10.17 -4.30
C ILE A 308 14.98 9.86 -5.21
N TYR A 309 14.18 10.85 -5.52
CA TYR A 309 13.09 10.74 -6.47
C TYR A 309 13.10 11.92 -7.43
N GLY A 310 12.88 11.66 -8.71
CA GLY A 310 12.76 12.69 -9.75
C GLY A 310 11.64 12.36 -10.74
N LYS A 311 10.90 13.41 -11.19
CA LYS A 311 9.85 13.28 -12.21
C LYS A 311 9.81 14.49 -13.12
N ILE A 312 9.73 14.23 -14.41
CA ILE A 312 9.47 15.22 -15.47
C ILE A 312 8.07 14.97 -16.01
N SER A 313 7.22 16.00 -16.01
CA SER A 313 5.84 15.93 -16.49
C SER A 313 5.65 16.83 -17.70
N VAL A 314 5.27 16.25 -18.83
CA VAL A 314 4.93 16.93 -20.08
C VAL A 314 3.41 16.98 -20.21
N ASN A 315 2.83 18.17 -20.18
CA ASN A 315 1.39 18.38 -20.32
C ASN A 315 1.10 19.03 -21.67
N THR A 316 0.21 18.45 -22.44
CA THR A 316 -0.17 18.93 -23.77
C THR A 316 -1.30 19.96 -23.71
N SER A 317 -1.58 20.61 -24.84
CA SER A 317 -2.67 21.60 -24.95
C SER A 317 -4.06 21.01 -24.72
N ASN A 318 -4.29 19.74 -25.05
CA ASN A 318 -5.59 19.08 -24.83
C ASN A 318 -5.78 18.45 -23.45
N GLY A 319 -4.74 18.56 -22.57
CA GLY A 319 -4.77 17.96 -21.22
C GLY A 319 -4.18 16.57 -21.13
N SER A 320 -3.79 15.93 -22.24
CA SER A 320 -3.02 14.69 -22.20
C SER A 320 -1.66 14.94 -21.54
N LYS A 321 -1.14 13.93 -20.83
CA LYS A 321 0.06 14.04 -20.03
C LYS A 321 0.97 12.83 -20.24
N VAL A 322 2.28 13.06 -20.21
CA VAL A 322 3.32 12.02 -20.18
C VAL A 322 4.28 12.36 -19.05
N ASN A 323 4.58 11.39 -18.20
CA ASN A 323 5.54 11.51 -17.12
C ASN A 323 6.69 10.55 -17.32
N LEU A 324 7.90 11.03 -17.08
CA LEU A 324 9.11 10.22 -16.93
C LEU A 324 9.58 10.37 -15.49
N TYR A 325 9.81 9.27 -14.77
CA TYR A 325 10.18 9.30 -13.36
C TYR A 325 11.20 8.23 -13.02
N GLY A 326 11.91 8.47 -11.93
CA GLY A 326 12.87 7.52 -11.39
C GLY A 326 13.06 7.70 -9.89
N PHE A 327 13.49 6.64 -9.23
CA PHE A 327 13.82 6.65 -7.82
C PHE A 327 15.06 5.78 -7.55
N ASP A 328 15.75 6.10 -6.47
CA ASP A 328 16.81 5.31 -5.87
C ASP A 328 16.70 5.41 -4.36
N PHE A 329 16.78 4.29 -3.66
CA PHE A 329 16.96 4.31 -2.22
C PHE A 329 18.04 3.31 -1.76
N SER A 330 18.78 3.70 -0.74
CA SER A 330 19.77 2.89 -0.08
C SER A 330 19.56 2.96 1.43
N ASP A 331 19.64 1.83 2.10
CA ASP A 331 19.48 1.71 3.54
C ASP A 331 20.53 0.77 4.12
N LYS A 332 21.14 1.14 5.24
CA LYS A 332 22.17 0.37 5.93
C LYS A 332 21.85 0.28 7.41
N VAL A 333 22.01 -0.92 7.94
CA VAL A 333 21.87 -1.17 9.38
C VAL A 333 22.99 -2.03 9.88
N GLN A 334 23.60 -1.62 10.95
CA GLN A 334 24.63 -2.37 11.65
C GLN A 334 24.16 -2.68 13.08
N TYR A 335 23.58 -3.86 13.26
CA TYR A 335 23.18 -4.33 14.58
C TYR A 335 24.39 -4.86 15.35
N GLN A 336 24.84 -4.07 16.32
CA GLN A 336 25.98 -4.41 17.15
C GLN A 336 27.18 -4.91 16.31
N ILE A 337 28.10 -5.66 16.85
CA ILE A 337 29.27 -6.17 16.11
C ILE A 337 28.94 -7.41 15.26
N LEU A 338 27.66 -7.87 15.27
CA LEU A 338 27.30 -9.21 14.83
C LEU A 338 26.64 -9.30 13.44
N GLN A 339 25.86 -8.29 13.04
CA GLN A 339 25.05 -8.37 11.82
C GLN A 339 25.01 -7.04 11.07
N ASN A 340 25.32 -7.09 9.78
CA ASN A 340 25.21 -5.96 8.86
C ASN A 340 24.18 -6.26 7.79
N TYR A 341 23.29 -5.30 7.55
CA TYR A 341 22.33 -5.34 6.46
C TYR A 341 22.54 -4.16 5.52
N HIS A 342 22.36 -4.42 4.25
CA HIS A 342 22.37 -3.41 3.23
C HIS A 342 21.19 -3.66 2.27
N TRP A 343 20.33 -2.67 2.10
CA TRP A 343 19.27 -2.67 1.12
C TRP A 343 19.55 -1.62 0.06
N ASN A 344 19.30 -1.99 -1.19
CA ASN A 344 19.35 -1.08 -2.30
C ASN A 344 18.16 -1.34 -3.22
N SER A 345 17.50 -0.28 -3.67
CA SER A 345 16.42 -0.36 -4.62
C SER A 345 16.46 0.84 -5.56
N TYR A 346 16.28 0.58 -6.84
CA TYR A 346 16.19 1.62 -7.84
C TYR A 346 15.20 1.23 -8.92
N GLY A 347 14.73 2.22 -9.63
CA GLY A 347 13.84 1.99 -10.75
C GLY A 347 13.48 3.26 -11.48
N GLY A 348 12.79 3.08 -12.59
CA GLY A 348 12.30 4.18 -13.39
C GLY A 348 11.21 3.72 -14.35
N GLY A 349 10.45 4.68 -14.82
CA GLY A 349 9.34 4.39 -15.71
C GLY A 349 8.78 5.61 -16.40
N LEU A 350 7.83 5.30 -17.26
CA LEU A 350 7.03 6.26 -17.99
C LEU A 350 5.57 5.90 -17.76
N ASN A 351 4.75 6.91 -17.49
CA ASN A 351 3.30 6.75 -17.56
C ASN A 351 2.67 7.89 -18.37
N PHE A 352 1.48 7.63 -18.90
CA PHE A 352 0.77 8.62 -19.66
C PHE A 352 -0.74 8.52 -19.48
N VAL A 353 -1.39 9.67 -19.65
CA VAL A 353 -2.84 9.80 -19.73
C VAL A 353 -3.17 10.56 -21.01
N ALA A 354 -3.99 9.96 -21.86
CA ALA A 354 -4.34 10.56 -23.14
C ALA A 354 -5.86 10.55 -23.37
N ILE A 355 -6.35 11.61 -23.98
CA ILE A 355 -7.73 11.72 -24.44
C ILE A 355 -7.70 11.68 -25.97
N PRO A 356 -8.01 10.54 -26.60
CA PRO A 356 -8.06 10.46 -28.05
C PRO A 356 -9.14 11.40 -28.62
N GLY A 357 -8.80 12.15 -29.59
CA GLY A 357 -9.60 13.09 -30.39
C GLY A 357 -11.09 13.25 -30.06
N LYS A 358 -11.97 12.67 -30.86
CA LYS A 358 -13.45 12.79 -30.75
C LYS A 358 -14.11 11.59 -30.06
N THR A 359 -13.43 10.90 -29.16
CA THR A 359 -13.98 9.70 -28.47
C THR A 359 -14.23 9.97 -26.99
N SER A 360 -15.15 9.24 -26.37
CA SER A 360 -15.37 9.27 -24.92
C SER A 360 -14.45 8.30 -24.13
N VAL A 361 -13.28 8.02 -24.68
CA VAL A 361 -12.30 7.11 -24.08
C VAL A 361 -11.20 7.90 -23.39
N LEU A 362 -10.85 7.49 -22.18
CA LEU A 362 -9.61 7.84 -21.50
C LEU A 362 -8.63 6.67 -21.72
N LEU A 363 -7.44 6.98 -22.18
CA LEU A 363 -6.35 6.02 -22.37
C LEU A 363 -5.28 6.29 -21.33
N GLU A 364 -4.93 5.29 -20.54
CA GLU A 364 -3.86 5.33 -19.55
C GLU A 364 -2.87 4.22 -19.83
N GLY A 365 -1.61 4.44 -19.56
CA GLY A 365 -0.59 3.41 -19.71
C GLY A 365 0.63 3.69 -18.88
N HIS A 366 1.36 2.63 -18.58
CA HIS A 366 2.63 2.70 -17.85
C HIS A 366 3.59 1.65 -18.36
N MET A 367 4.87 1.96 -18.26
CA MET A 367 5.98 1.04 -18.50
C MET A 367 7.08 1.39 -17.49
N ALA A 368 7.48 0.42 -16.68
CA ALA A 368 8.46 0.63 -15.61
C ALA A 368 9.34 -0.59 -15.42
N TYR A 369 10.53 -0.32 -14.88
CA TYR A 369 11.46 -1.33 -14.36
C TYR A 369 11.84 -0.95 -12.93
N SER A 370 11.91 -1.94 -12.05
CA SER A 370 12.40 -1.76 -10.69
C SER A 370 13.26 -2.94 -10.26
N TYR A 371 14.19 -2.64 -9.37
CA TYR A 371 15.12 -3.60 -8.80
C TYR A 371 15.21 -3.39 -7.29
N TYR A 372 15.32 -4.48 -6.55
CA TYR A 372 15.54 -4.50 -5.11
C TYR A 372 16.55 -5.59 -4.76
N LYS A 373 17.47 -5.29 -3.83
CA LYS A 373 18.43 -6.22 -3.30
C LYS A 373 18.59 -6.03 -1.79
N VAL A 374 18.73 -7.13 -1.06
CA VAL A 374 19.14 -7.16 0.34
C VAL A 374 20.34 -8.08 0.50
N ASP A 375 21.37 -7.57 1.14
CA ASP A 375 22.55 -8.31 1.56
C ASP A 375 22.61 -8.35 3.09
N MET A 376 22.96 -9.50 3.65
CA MET A 376 23.10 -9.73 5.08
C MET A 376 24.44 -10.43 5.33
N ALA A 377 25.27 -9.84 6.17
CA ALA A 377 26.51 -10.43 6.63
C ALA A 377 26.47 -10.61 8.16
N GLU A 378 26.75 -11.81 8.62
CA GLU A 378 26.89 -12.15 10.04
C GLU A 378 28.35 -12.52 10.32
N VAL A 379 28.85 -12.17 11.50
CA VAL A 379 30.22 -12.56 11.91
C VAL A 379 30.32 -14.08 11.98
N ASN A 380 31.38 -14.62 11.40
CA ASN A 380 31.67 -16.08 11.32
C ASN A 380 30.60 -16.91 10.55
N LYS A 381 29.76 -16.30 9.75
CA LYS A 381 28.84 -17.00 8.86
C LYS A 381 29.00 -16.51 7.43
N SER A 382 28.67 -17.37 6.49
CA SER A 382 28.66 -17.02 5.08
C SER A 382 27.52 -16.04 4.78
N PRO A 383 27.73 -15.03 3.92
CA PRO A 383 26.73 -13.99 3.65
C PRO A 383 25.49 -14.55 2.96
N ARG A 384 24.38 -13.89 3.16
CA ARG A 384 23.10 -14.17 2.48
C ARG A 384 22.72 -12.98 1.62
N SER A 385 22.13 -13.24 0.47
CA SER A 385 21.62 -12.18 -0.40
C SER A 385 20.32 -12.59 -1.08
N SER A 386 19.47 -11.63 -1.32
CA SER A 386 18.31 -11.80 -2.17
C SER A 386 18.11 -10.58 -3.04
N SER A 387 17.78 -10.81 -4.31
CA SER A 387 17.40 -9.75 -5.22
C SER A 387 16.15 -10.12 -6.02
N ILE A 388 15.40 -9.10 -6.40
CA ILE A 388 14.30 -9.18 -7.34
C ILE A 388 14.37 -7.98 -8.25
N GLY A 389 14.33 -8.19 -9.56
CA GLY A 389 14.24 -7.13 -10.55
C GLY A 389 13.19 -7.48 -11.58
N GLY A 390 12.44 -6.48 -12.05
CA GLY A 390 11.39 -6.78 -12.99
C GLY A 390 10.84 -5.57 -13.70
N PHE A 391 10.20 -5.86 -14.83
CA PHE A 391 9.43 -4.88 -15.58
C PHE A 391 7.94 -5.07 -15.36
N ASN A 392 7.19 -3.99 -15.51
CA ASN A 392 5.74 -4.04 -15.64
C ASN A 392 5.27 -3.02 -16.68
N VAL A 393 4.30 -3.44 -17.48
CA VAL A 393 3.72 -2.65 -18.56
C VAL A 393 2.21 -2.81 -18.51
N GLY A 394 1.49 -1.72 -18.57
CA GLY A 394 0.03 -1.72 -18.58
C GLY A 394 -0.53 -0.74 -19.58
N LEU A 395 -1.68 -1.08 -20.15
CA LEU A 395 -2.46 -0.24 -21.05
C LEU A 395 -3.93 -0.39 -20.75
N ASP A 396 -4.59 0.71 -20.38
CA ASP A 396 -5.94 0.77 -19.87
C ASP A 396 -6.81 1.69 -20.70
N PHE A 397 -7.99 1.24 -21.03
CA PHE A 397 -9.02 1.99 -21.75
C PHE A 397 -10.25 2.14 -20.85
N THR A 398 -10.65 3.37 -20.57
CA THR A 398 -11.90 3.65 -19.87
C THR A 398 -12.89 4.33 -20.79
N TYR A 399 -13.97 3.65 -21.08
CA TYR A 399 -15.09 4.18 -21.88
C TYR A 399 -16.23 4.60 -20.98
N PHE A 400 -16.68 5.86 -21.13
CA PHE A 400 -17.73 6.45 -20.30
C PHE A 400 -19.05 6.57 -21.09
N PHE A 401 -20.15 6.10 -20.50
CA PHE A 401 -21.49 6.21 -21.08
C PHE A 401 -22.56 6.51 -20.03
N GLY A 402 -22.87 7.77 -19.88
CA GLY A 402 -23.75 8.30 -18.84
C GLY A 402 -23.08 8.22 -17.47
N LYS A 403 -23.74 7.58 -16.52
CA LYS A 403 -23.21 7.35 -15.18
C LYS A 403 -22.38 6.06 -15.09
N ASN A 404 -22.33 5.27 -16.16
CA ASN A 404 -21.66 3.99 -16.22
C ASN A 404 -20.29 4.10 -16.90
N SER A 405 -19.39 3.17 -16.64
CA SER A 405 -18.12 3.08 -17.34
C SER A 405 -17.68 1.62 -17.53
N LEU A 406 -17.02 1.39 -18.65
CA LEU A 406 -16.32 0.13 -18.94
C LEU A 406 -14.83 0.43 -18.95
N ARG A 407 -14.07 -0.21 -18.05
CA ARG A 407 -12.60 -0.20 -18.08
C ARG A 407 -12.11 -1.58 -18.47
N TYR A 408 -11.21 -1.64 -19.43
CA TYR A 408 -10.55 -2.87 -19.85
C TYR A 408 -9.09 -2.57 -20.18
N GLY A 409 -8.25 -3.57 -20.02
CA GLY A 409 -6.82 -3.35 -20.24
C GLY A 409 -6.03 -4.64 -20.38
N LEU A 410 -4.74 -4.42 -20.66
CA LEU A 410 -3.70 -5.42 -20.77
C LEU A 410 -2.61 -5.08 -19.74
N GLU A 411 -2.08 -6.08 -19.05
CA GLU A 411 -0.93 -5.93 -18.17
C GLU A 411 0.07 -7.05 -18.47
N GLY A 412 1.35 -6.72 -18.48
CA GLY A 412 2.45 -7.67 -18.54
C GLY A 412 3.49 -7.36 -17.50
N SER A 413 3.96 -8.35 -16.76
CA SER A 413 5.05 -8.22 -15.80
C SER A 413 6.00 -9.40 -15.88
N GLY A 414 7.27 -9.17 -15.57
CA GLY A 414 8.27 -10.21 -15.49
C GLY A 414 9.21 -9.94 -14.32
N TYR A 415 9.61 -11.01 -13.63
CA TYR A 415 10.50 -10.94 -12.48
C TYR A 415 11.67 -11.88 -12.65
N HIS A 416 12.85 -11.41 -12.27
CA HIS A 416 14.04 -12.22 -12.05
C HIS A 416 14.37 -12.19 -10.57
N THR A 417 14.35 -13.35 -9.92
CA THR A 417 14.66 -13.48 -8.48
C THR A 417 15.91 -14.31 -8.29
N VAL A 418 16.83 -13.83 -7.45
CA VAL A 418 18.02 -14.56 -7.03
C VAL A 418 18.05 -14.60 -5.51
N LEU A 419 18.18 -15.79 -4.94
CA LEU A 419 18.34 -16.00 -3.51
C LEU A 419 19.55 -16.88 -3.25
N THR A 420 20.51 -16.36 -2.50
CA THR A 420 21.70 -17.11 -2.08
C THR A 420 21.76 -17.15 -0.56
N PHE A 421 21.85 -18.34 0.00
CA PHE A 421 22.06 -18.53 1.44
C PHE A 421 22.88 -19.82 1.71
N PHE A 422 23.40 -19.90 2.91
CA PHE A 422 24.15 -21.07 3.35
C PHE A 422 23.40 -21.75 4.49
N ASN A 423 23.33 -23.07 4.43
CA ASN A 423 22.75 -23.86 5.51
C ASN A 423 23.73 -24.03 6.69
N SER A 424 23.31 -24.71 7.75
CA SER A 424 24.11 -24.93 8.96
C SER A 424 25.42 -25.69 8.73
N ILE A 425 25.54 -26.44 7.64
CA ILE A 425 26.77 -27.14 7.24
C ILE A 425 27.55 -26.38 6.17
N ASN A 426 27.31 -25.07 6.03
CA ASN A 426 27.96 -24.15 5.09
C ASN A 426 27.85 -24.55 3.60
N ARG A 427 26.78 -25.28 3.23
CA ARG A 427 26.45 -25.57 1.84
C ARG A 427 25.73 -24.38 1.21
N ASN A 428 26.27 -23.92 0.10
CA ASN A 428 25.63 -22.85 -0.70
C ASN A 428 24.32 -23.36 -1.35
N ILE A 429 23.25 -22.64 -1.13
CA ILE A 429 21.93 -22.86 -1.75
C ILE A 429 21.61 -21.63 -2.56
N ASN A 430 21.46 -21.80 -3.86
CA ASN A 430 21.17 -20.72 -4.80
C ASN A 430 19.93 -21.03 -5.60
N TYR A 431 18.96 -20.12 -5.57
CA TYR A 431 17.78 -20.12 -6.43
C TYR A 431 17.88 -18.94 -7.39
N ASP A 432 17.85 -19.23 -8.68
CA ASP A 432 17.81 -18.25 -9.76
C ASP A 432 16.60 -18.57 -10.64
N GLN A 433 15.60 -17.69 -10.64
CA GLN A 433 14.30 -17.97 -11.24
C GLN A 433 13.77 -16.76 -12.00
N ASN A 434 13.21 -17.05 -13.16
CA ASN A 434 12.51 -16.07 -13.98
C ASN A 434 11.03 -16.44 -14.07
N THR A 435 10.16 -15.44 -14.00
CA THR A 435 8.73 -15.60 -14.24
C THR A 435 8.21 -14.48 -15.11
N THR A 436 7.16 -14.76 -15.85
CA THR A 436 6.45 -13.77 -16.66
C THR A 436 4.96 -14.00 -16.50
N GLU A 437 4.25 -12.92 -16.25
CA GLU A 437 2.81 -12.85 -16.12
C GLU A 437 2.25 -11.97 -17.25
N ALA A 438 1.16 -12.39 -17.85
CA ALA A 438 0.43 -11.61 -18.83
C ALA A 438 -1.06 -11.70 -18.55
N SER A 439 -1.76 -10.59 -18.61
CA SER A 439 -3.18 -10.57 -18.27
C SER A 439 -3.99 -9.66 -19.17
N VAL A 440 -5.26 -10.01 -19.25
CA VAL A 440 -6.32 -9.20 -19.85
C VAL A 440 -7.42 -9.06 -18.82
N TYR A 441 -7.98 -7.88 -18.67
CA TYR A 441 -9.07 -7.68 -17.74
C TYR A 441 -10.16 -6.75 -18.32
N ALA A 442 -11.36 -6.89 -17.76
CA ALA A 442 -12.45 -5.96 -17.98
C ALA A 442 -13.26 -5.80 -16.69
N LYS A 443 -13.72 -4.58 -16.41
CA LYS A 443 -14.67 -4.27 -15.36
C LYS A 443 -15.71 -3.28 -15.84
N TYR A 444 -16.95 -3.48 -15.41
CA TYR A 444 -18.08 -2.65 -15.80
C TYR A 444 -18.76 -2.05 -14.58
N LYS A 445 -18.68 -0.73 -14.42
CA LYS A 445 -19.37 0.01 -13.38
C LYS A 445 -20.77 0.38 -13.87
N MET A 446 -21.77 -0.11 -13.17
CA MET A 446 -23.18 0.11 -13.49
C MET A 446 -23.91 0.74 -12.29
N ILE A 447 -24.62 1.85 -12.52
CA ILE A 447 -25.45 2.52 -11.53
C ILE A 447 -26.92 2.33 -11.91
N VAL A 448 -27.65 1.54 -11.13
CA VAL A 448 -29.07 1.21 -11.34
C VAL A 448 -29.85 1.59 -10.08
N GLY A 449 -30.60 2.68 -10.15
CA GLY A 449 -31.34 3.20 -9.00
C GLY A 449 -30.41 3.50 -7.81
N LYS A 450 -30.57 2.76 -6.74
CA LYS A 450 -29.75 2.88 -5.52
C LYS A 450 -28.54 1.93 -5.48
N PHE A 451 -28.40 1.07 -6.49
CA PHE A 451 -27.31 0.10 -6.57
C PHE A 451 -26.18 0.62 -7.45
N ILE A 452 -24.97 0.40 -7.00
CA ILE A 452 -23.74 0.49 -7.78
C ILE A 452 -23.19 -0.92 -7.84
N ILE A 453 -23.05 -1.49 -9.03
CA ILE A 453 -22.61 -2.86 -9.25
C ILE A 453 -21.40 -2.80 -10.17
N GLU A 454 -20.31 -3.44 -9.77
CA GLU A 454 -19.07 -3.46 -10.54
C GLU A 454 -18.54 -4.90 -10.66
N PRO A 455 -19.07 -5.69 -11.61
CA PRO A 455 -18.48 -6.95 -11.99
C PRO A 455 -17.16 -6.71 -12.74
N GLY A 456 -16.19 -7.57 -12.47
CA GLY A 456 -14.90 -7.59 -13.12
C GLY A 456 -14.44 -9.02 -13.41
N LEU A 457 -13.67 -9.15 -14.48
CA LEU A 457 -13.07 -10.42 -14.85
C LEU A 457 -11.62 -10.16 -15.26
N ARG A 458 -10.70 -10.96 -14.71
CA ARG A 458 -9.30 -10.98 -15.08
C ARG A 458 -8.92 -12.38 -15.54
N LEU A 459 -8.22 -12.47 -16.66
CA LEU A 459 -7.59 -13.66 -17.14
C LEU A 459 -6.07 -13.47 -16.99
N GLU A 460 -5.47 -14.25 -16.10
CA GLU A 460 -4.05 -14.18 -15.76
C GLU A 460 -3.33 -15.41 -16.29
N TYR A 461 -2.28 -15.22 -17.08
CA TYR A 461 -1.43 -16.28 -17.62
C TYR A 461 -0.03 -16.18 -17.02
N TYR A 462 0.34 -17.19 -16.24
CA TYR A 462 1.67 -17.37 -15.65
C TYR A 462 2.51 -18.20 -16.61
N ALA A 463 3.30 -17.55 -17.47
CA ALA A 463 4.00 -18.19 -18.59
C ALA A 463 5.01 -19.25 -18.10
N SER A 464 5.79 -18.95 -17.07
CA SER A 464 6.81 -19.85 -16.51
C SER A 464 6.20 -21.12 -15.88
N LEU A 465 4.93 -21.08 -15.50
CA LEU A 465 4.19 -22.20 -14.92
C LEU A 465 3.24 -22.86 -15.93
N SER A 466 3.09 -22.26 -17.13
CA SER A 466 2.09 -22.65 -18.15
C SER A 466 0.67 -22.77 -17.54
N ASN A 467 0.32 -21.82 -16.66
CA ASN A 467 -0.92 -21.85 -15.89
C ASN A 467 -1.79 -20.64 -16.23
N LEU A 468 -3.02 -20.90 -16.64
CA LEU A 468 -4.03 -19.90 -16.94
C LEU A 468 -5.05 -19.86 -15.81
N ARG A 469 -5.31 -18.66 -15.27
CA ARG A 469 -6.27 -18.44 -14.18
C ARG A 469 -7.35 -17.47 -14.60
N LEU A 470 -8.58 -17.82 -14.28
CA LEU A 470 -9.74 -16.93 -14.40
C LEU A 470 -10.07 -16.40 -13.01
N GLU A 471 -10.06 -15.07 -12.86
CA GLU A 471 -10.25 -14.37 -11.61
C GLU A 471 -11.48 -13.46 -11.66
N PRO A 472 -12.68 -14.00 -11.40
CA PRO A 472 -13.89 -13.22 -11.30
C PRO A 472 -13.90 -12.38 -10.03
N ARG A 473 -14.41 -11.15 -10.13
CA ARG A 473 -14.54 -10.19 -9.03
C ARG A 473 -15.85 -9.45 -9.12
N LEU A 474 -16.40 -9.09 -7.97
CA LEU A 474 -17.66 -8.37 -7.89
C LEU A 474 -17.62 -7.40 -6.72
N SER A 475 -17.94 -6.13 -6.96
CA SER A 475 -18.21 -5.14 -5.92
C SER A 475 -19.63 -4.61 -6.07
N VAL A 476 -20.33 -4.49 -4.95
CA VAL A 476 -21.71 -3.99 -4.91
C VAL A 476 -21.86 -3.00 -3.77
N LYS A 477 -22.47 -1.87 -4.04
CA LYS A 477 -22.89 -0.90 -3.03
C LYS A 477 -24.37 -0.60 -3.18
N TYR A 478 -25.09 -0.62 -2.07
CA TYR A 478 -26.52 -0.28 -2.00
C TYR A 478 -26.72 0.96 -1.13
N ASN A 479 -27.07 2.08 -1.77
CA ASN A 479 -27.41 3.34 -1.12
C ASN A 479 -28.82 3.26 -0.52
N MET A 480 -28.97 2.52 0.60
CA MET A 480 -30.26 2.24 1.24
C MET A 480 -30.95 3.54 1.67
N LEU A 481 -30.22 4.42 2.36
CA LEU A 481 -30.64 5.74 2.81
C LEU A 481 -29.57 6.78 2.42
N PRO A 482 -29.87 8.08 2.40
CA PRO A 482 -28.90 9.13 2.11
C PRO A 482 -27.69 9.14 3.04
N LYS A 483 -27.83 8.57 4.26
CA LYS A 483 -26.79 8.51 5.28
C LYS A 483 -26.32 7.08 5.59
N PHE A 484 -26.94 6.05 5.03
CA PHE A 484 -26.63 4.67 5.34
C PHE A 484 -26.50 3.83 4.06
N ARG A 485 -25.37 3.16 3.90
CA ARG A 485 -24.98 2.41 2.70
C ARG A 485 -24.45 1.04 3.10
N LEU A 486 -24.89 0.01 2.39
CA LEU A 486 -24.36 -1.34 2.48
C LEU A 486 -23.36 -1.55 1.35
N LYS A 487 -22.32 -2.35 1.59
CA LYS A 487 -21.31 -2.66 0.59
C LYS A 487 -20.84 -4.09 0.73
N MET A 488 -20.47 -4.67 -0.41
CA MET A 488 -19.96 -6.04 -0.51
C MET A 488 -18.89 -6.09 -1.59
N ALA A 489 -17.86 -6.91 -1.38
CA ALA A 489 -16.92 -7.31 -2.42
C ALA A 489 -16.63 -8.80 -2.31
N ALA A 490 -16.43 -9.46 -3.46
CA ALA A 490 -16.01 -10.85 -3.53
C ALA A 490 -15.08 -11.04 -4.74
N GLY A 491 -14.10 -11.92 -4.62
CA GLY A 491 -13.18 -12.19 -5.72
C GLY A 491 -12.27 -13.38 -5.49
N MET A 492 -11.71 -13.86 -6.60
CA MET A 492 -10.66 -14.88 -6.65
C MET A 492 -9.35 -14.23 -7.08
N TYR A 493 -8.25 -14.65 -6.46
CA TYR A 493 -6.93 -14.04 -6.65
C TYR A 493 -5.86 -15.13 -6.71
N SER A 494 -4.82 -14.90 -7.48
CA SER A 494 -3.66 -15.79 -7.56
C SER A 494 -2.35 -15.01 -7.55
N GLN A 495 -1.27 -15.69 -7.16
CA GLN A 495 0.08 -15.15 -7.05
C GLN A 495 1.11 -16.26 -7.21
N ASP A 496 2.21 -16.01 -7.91
CA ASP A 496 3.35 -16.94 -8.01
C ASP A 496 4.52 -16.57 -7.09
N LEU A 497 4.67 -15.29 -6.73
CA LEU A 497 5.75 -14.80 -5.89
C LEU A 497 5.57 -15.27 -4.43
N ILE A 498 6.64 -15.81 -3.85
CA ILE A 498 6.72 -16.19 -2.45
C ILE A 498 7.88 -15.48 -1.76
N SER A 499 7.90 -15.44 -0.44
CA SER A 499 9.02 -14.90 0.34
C SER A 499 9.59 -15.92 1.29
N THR A 500 10.90 -15.76 1.57
CA THR A 500 11.59 -16.47 2.63
C THR A 500 11.43 -15.71 3.94
N THR A 501 10.24 -15.70 4.52
CA THR A 501 10.05 -15.11 5.84
C THR A 501 10.50 -16.05 6.93
N TYR A 502 11.14 -15.49 7.95
CA TYR A 502 11.49 -16.25 9.14
C TYR A 502 10.21 -16.59 9.91
N SER A 503 9.96 -17.86 10.14
CA SER A 503 8.69 -18.33 10.71
C SER A 503 8.63 -18.27 12.25
N GLN A 504 9.69 -17.82 12.92
CA GLN A 504 9.79 -17.84 14.38
C GLN A 504 9.56 -16.48 15.03
N ASP A 505 9.78 -15.38 14.31
CA ASP A 505 9.57 -14.01 14.79
C ASP A 505 8.82 -13.17 13.76
N VAL A 506 7.99 -12.25 14.24
CA VAL A 506 7.20 -11.36 13.36
C VAL A 506 8.08 -10.35 12.62
N VAL A 507 9.22 -10.00 13.18
CA VAL A 507 10.17 -9.09 12.55
C VAL A 507 11.23 -9.88 11.80
N SER A 508 11.32 -9.63 10.50
CA SER A 508 12.37 -10.16 9.63
C SER A 508 12.99 -9.02 8.84
N LEU A 509 14.26 -8.75 9.08
CA LEU A 509 15.00 -7.74 8.33
C LEU A 509 15.53 -8.26 7.00
N PHE A 510 15.64 -9.57 6.85
CA PHE A 510 15.97 -10.22 5.60
C PHE A 510 14.73 -10.87 4.99
N THR A 511 14.26 -10.34 3.87
CA THR A 511 13.17 -10.94 3.09
C THR A 511 13.71 -11.35 1.73
N GLY A 512 13.83 -12.65 1.51
CA GLY A 512 14.19 -13.20 0.20
C GLY A 512 12.95 -13.39 -0.65
N TYR A 513 13.06 -13.09 -1.93
CA TYR A 513 12.00 -13.29 -2.93
C TYR A 513 12.30 -14.50 -3.81
N LEU A 514 11.29 -15.29 -4.06
CA LEU A 514 11.32 -16.46 -4.94
C LEU A 514 10.10 -16.43 -5.84
N ALA A 515 10.28 -16.77 -7.10
CA ALA A 515 9.20 -16.92 -8.07
C ALA A 515 9.09 -18.38 -8.51
N ALA A 516 7.88 -18.80 -8.87
CA ALA A 516 7.62 -20.10 -9.49
C ALA A 516 8.28 -21.30 -8.77
N PRO A 517 7.98 -21.59 -7.50
CA PRO A 517 8.60 -22.67 -6.73
C PRO A 517 8.46 -24.01 -7.46
N GLN A 518 9.58 -24.73 -7.66
CA GLN A 518 9.60 -25.93 -8.49
C GLN A 518 9.56 -27.23 -7.69
N ASN A 519 10.27 -27.33 -6.56
CA ASN A 519 10.35 -28.56 -5.78
C ASN A 519 9.25 -28.64 -4.72
N LEU A 520 8.00 -28.81 -5.17
CA LEU A 520 6.80 -28.93 -4.35
C LEU A 520 6.36 -30.39 -4.16
N GLN A 521 5.58 -30.64 -3.15
CA GLN A 521 4.85 -31.88 -2.96
C GLN A 521 3.95 -32.18 -4.16
N LYS A 522 3.88 -33.46 -4.58
CA LYS A 522 3.01 -33.92 -5.68
C LYS A 522 1.55 -34.04 -5.27
N GLU A 523 1.33 -34.32 -4.00
CA GLU A 523 0.00 -34.47 -3.39
C GLU A 523 -0.09 -33.66 -2.11
N PHE A 524 -1.24 -33.08 -1.85
CA PHE A 524 -1.55 -32.35 -0.63
C PHE A 524 -2.99 -32.72 -0.19
N MET A 525 -3.14 -33.14 1.06
CA MET A 525 -4.41 -33.60 1.63
C MET A 525 -5.11 -34.70 0.78
N GLY A 526 -4.33 -35.61 0.21
CA GLY A 526 -4.84 -36.70 -0.63
C GLY A 526 -5.31 -36.28 -2.02
N GLN A 527 -5.01 -35.03 -2.44
CA GLN A 527 -5.34 -34.54 -3.76
C GLN A 527 -4.06 -34.21 -4.53
N LYS A 528 -4.06 -34.47 -5.83
CA LYS A 528 -2.97 -34.10 -6.73
C LYS A 528 -2.84 -32.58 -6.79
N VAL A 529 -1.62 -32.08 -6.65
CA VAL A 529 -1.30 -30.65 -6.81
C VAL A 529 -1.29 -30.29 -8.28
N ASN A 530 -2.26 -29.49 -8.70
CA ASN A 530 -2.46 -29.11 -10.11
C ASN A 530 -1.88 -27.71 -10.45
N THR A 531 -1.47 -26.94 -9.45
CA THR A 531 -0.91 -25.60 -9.64
C THR A 531 0.19 -25.35 -8.62
N ARG A 532 1.13 -24.45 -8.96
CA ARG A 532 2.18 -23.97 -8.04
C ARG A 532 1.88 -22.58 -7.50
N LEU A 533 0.72 -22.02 -7.86
CA LEU A 533 0.29 -20.69 -7.46
C LEU A 533 -0.25 -20.68 -6.04
N GLN A 534 -0.04 -19.58 -5.35
CA GLN A 534 -0.82 -19.25 -4.16
C GLN A 534 -2.20 -18.75 -4.59
N LEU A 535 -3.23 -19.15 -3.87
CA LEU A 535 -4.62 -18.85 -4.21
C LEU A 535 -5.35 -18.27 -3.00
N CYS A 536 -6.22 -17.30 -3.26
CA CYS A 536 -7.09 -16.71 -2.25
C CYS A 536 -8.49 -16.44 -2.81
N ASP A 537 -9.52 -16.88 -2.09
CA ASP A 537 -10.91 -16.52 -2.33
C ASP A 537 -11.34 -15.55 -1.20
N GLN A 538 -11.83 -14.37 -1.53
CA GLN A 538 -12.18 -13.32 -0.56
C GLN A 538 -13.65 -12.95 -0.65
N VAL A 539 -14.26 -12.71 0.52
CA VAL A 539 -15.58 -12.08 0.64
C VAL A 539 -15.52 -11.02 1.74
N ILE A 540 -16.05 -9.84 1.44
CA ILE A 540 -16.10 -8.70 2.35
C ILE A 540 -17.52 -8.18 2.34
N PHE A 541 -18.05 -7.89 3.52
CA PHE A 541 -19.35 -7.26 3.70
C PHE A 541 -19.23 -6.15 4.72
N GLY A 542 -19.89 -5.02 4.49
CA GLY A 542 -19.80 -3.89 5.40
C GLY A 542 -20.90 -2.87 5.20
N PHE A 543 -20.85 -1.85 6.05
CA PHE A 543 -21.74 -0.70 5.94
C PHE A 543 -21.02 0.60 6.27
N GLU A 544 -21.52 1.67 5.72
CA GLU A 544 -21.13 3.05 5.99
C GLU A 544 -22.30 3.82 6.53
N TRP A 545 -22.09 4.59 7.59
CA TRP A 545 -23.10 5.38 8.24
C TRP A 545 -22.61 6.79 8.57
N ASP A 546 -23.24 7.80 7.95
CA ASP A 546 -23.08 9.21 8.34
C ASP A 546 -24.03 9.49 9.51
N ILE A 547 -23.59 9.16 10.75
CA ILE A 547 -24.40 9.29 11.97
C ILE A 547 -24.82 10.76 12.16
N LEU A 548 -23.82 11.65 12.08
CA LEU A 548 -23.99 13.11 12.09
C LEU A 548 -23.35 13.71 10.84
N LYS A 549 -23.48 15.02 10.62
CA LYS A 549 -22.79 15.70 9.50
C LYS A 549 -21.28 15.50 9.50
N ASN A 550 -20.70 15.39 10.67
CA ASN A 550 -19.26 15.32 10.95
C ASN A 550 -18.83 14.04 11.68
N LEU A 551 -19.72 13.06 11.85
CA LEU A 551 -19.41 11.76 12.45
C LEU A 551 -19.73 10.64 11.45
N PHE A 552 -18.69 9.96 11.00
CA PHE A 552 -18.74 8.89 10.01
C PHE A 552 -18.25 7.58 10.61
N LEU A 553 -19.04 6.53 10.46
CA LEU A 553 -18.73 5.15 10.85
C LEU A 553 -18.65 4.28 9.60
N ASN A 554 -17.58 3.48 9.52
CA ASN A 554 -17.39 2.41 8.55
C ASN A 554 -17.10 1.11 9.29
N VAL A 555 -17.83 0.06 8.98
CA VAL A 555 -17.63 -1.29 9.54
C VAL A 555 -17.55 -2.29 8.40
N GLU A 556 -16.53 -3.15 8.42
CA GLU A 556 -16.32 -4.20 7.43
C GLU A 556 -15.96 -5.52 8.11
N GLY A 557 -16.69 -6.58 7.80
CA GLY A 557 -16.31 -7.95 8.09
C GLY A 557 -15.71 -8.60 6.84
N TYR A 558 -14.69 -9.43 7.02
CA TYR A 558 -14.03 -10.10 5.90
C TYR A 558 -13.75 -11.57 6.22
N TYR A 559 -13.74 -12.38 5.16
CA TYR A 559 -13.29 -13.75 5.18
C TYR A 559 -12.43 -14.03 3.95
N LYS A 560 -11.20 -14.49 4.17
CA LYS A 560 -10.26 -14.94 3.15
C LYS A 560 -10.03 -16.43 3.34
N TYR A 561 -10.28 -17.20 2.31
CA TYR A 561 -9.93 -18.61 2.25
C TYR A 561 -8.73 -18.79 1.35
N TYR A 562 -7.72 -19.48 1.85
CA TYR A 562 -6.53 -19.86 1.10
C TYR A 562 -6.60 -21.33 0.70
N PRO A 563 -7.06 -21.65 -0.51
CA PRO A 563 -7.07 -23.03 -1.01
C PRO A 563 -5.67 -23.61 -1.06
N GLN A 564 -4.68 -22.77 -1.39
CA GLN A 564 -3.28 -23.16 -1.47
C GLN A 564 -2.39 -21.95 -1.20
N LEU A 565 -1.47 -22.12 -0.28
CA LEU A 565 -0.31 -21.26 -0.05
C LEU A 565 0.96 -22.10 -0.21
N THR A 566 2.09 -21.44 -0.41
CA THR A 566 3.40 -22.09 -0.53
C THR A 566 4.38 -21.39 0.39
N THR A 567 5.08 -22.15 1.22
CA THR A 567 6.13 -21.63 2.11
C THR A 567 7.38 -22.50 2.03
N MET A 568 8.52 -21.98 2.48
CA MET A 568 9.75 -22.77 2.59
C MET A 568 9.54 -23.87 3.63
N ASN A 569 10.07 -25.07 3.32
CA ASN A 569 9.92 -26.23 4.19
C ASN A 569 10.83 -26.13 5.41
N ARG A 570 10.25 -25.77 6.55
CA ARG A 570 10.91 -25.76 7.86
C ARG A 570 11.21 -27.14 8.44
N ASN A 571 10.63 -28.19 7.86
CA ASN A 571 10.74 -29.57 8.35
C ASN A 571 11.63 -30.46 7.45
N LYS A 572 12.35 -29.86 6.50
CA LYS A 572 13.23 -30.59 5.59
C LYS A 572 14.38 -31.23 6.37
N LEU A 573 14.45 -32.56 6.32
CA LEU A 573 15.49 -33.39 6.94
C LEU A 573 16.41 -34.03 5.91
N TYR A 574 15.91 -34.31 4.70
CA TYR A 574 16.60 -35.05 3.66
C TYR A 574 16.71 -34.22 2.37
N ASP A 575 17.77 -34.45 1.62
CA ASP A 575 17.85 -33.96 0.25
C ASP A 575 16.90 -34.77 -0.64
N ASP A 576 16.27 -34.11 -1.63
CA ASP A 576 15.38 -34.76 -2.58
C ASP A 576 16.20 -35.45 -3.70
N THR A 577 16.79 -36.58 -3.33
CA THR A 577 17.64 -37.42 -4.19
C THR A 577 16.98 -38.79 -4.40
N PRO A 578 17.41 -39.59 -5.40
CA PRO A 578 16.92 -40.94 -5.60
C PRO A 578 17.08 -41.84 -4.35
N ASP A 579 18.13 -41.66 -3.55
CA ASP A 579 18.39 -42.42 -2.35
C ASP A 579 17.33 -42.18 -1.26
N ASN A 580 16.72 -41.02 -1.28
CA ASN A 580 15.66 -40.62 -0.37
C ASN A 580 14.25 -40.73 -0.99
N ALA A 581 14.10 -41.44 -2.12
CA ALA A 581 12.83 -41.57 -2.83
C ALA A 581 11.69 -42.11 -1.95
N SER A 582 12.01 -43.03 -1.02
CA SER A 582 11.05 -43.65 -0.07
C SER A 582 10.64 -42.74 1.08
N LYS A 583 11.35 -41.61 1.31
CA LYS A 583 11.02 -40.68 2.40
C LYS A 583 9.82 -39.83 2.02
N PRO A 584 8.96 -39.46 2.99
CA PRO A 584 7.82 -38.57 2.73
C PRO A 584 8.25 -37.23 2.12
N ASP A 585 7.48 -36.70 1.17
CA ASP A 585 7.72 -35.41 0.52
C ASP A 585 7.85 -34.25 1.53
N TYR A 586 7.08 -34.29 2.60
CA TYR A 586 7.13 -33.33 3.71
C TYR A 586 8.53 -33.16 4.33
N PHE A 587 9.37 -34.20 4.32
CA PHE A 587 10.71 -34.12 4.88
C PHE A 587 11.83 -33.91 3.86
N LYS A 588 11.52 -33.87 2.57
CA LYS A 588 12.57 -33.79 1.53
C LYS A 588 12.37 -32.65 0.52
N LYS A 589 11.14 -32.19 0.31
CA LYS A 589 10.87 -31.07 -0.61
C LYS A 589 11.36 -29.74 -0.05
N ASP A 590 11.70 -28.80 -0.92
CA ASP A 590 12.17 -27.46 -0.52
C ASP A 590 11.03 -26.57 -0.04
N PHE A 591 9.84 -26.84 -0.54
CA PHE A 591 8.63 -26.08 -0.22
C PHE A 591 7.52 -27.02 0.26
N VAL A 592 6.73 -26.53 1.18
CA VAL A 592 5.49 -27.17 1.63
C VAL A 592 4.28 -26.35 1.23
N LEU A 593 3.18 -27.06 0.98
CA LEU A 593 1.89 -26.47 0.72
C LEU A 593 1.13 -26.30 2.02
N GLU A 594 0.37 -25.23 2.08
CA GLU A 594 -0.49 -24.88 3.21
C GLU A 594 -1.88 -24.49 2.71
N THR A 595 -2.87 -24.68 3.55
CA THR A 595 -4.21 -24.12 3.39
C THR A 595 -4.61 -23.39 4.66
N GLY A 596 -5.61 -22.52 4.58
CA GLY A 596 -6.05 -21.81 5.77
C GLY A 596 -7.10 -20.76 5.51
N ASN A 597 -7.32 -19.95 6.52
CA ASN A 597 -8.24 -18.81 6.46
C ASN A 597 -7.74 -17.64 7.29
N ALA A 598 -8.16 -16.44 6.88
CA ALA A 598 -8.07 -15.23 7.68
C ALA A 598 -9.45 -14.58 7.73
N GLU A 599 -9.88 -14.19 8.92
CA GLU A 599 -11.18 -13.59 9.14
C GLU A 599 -11.11 -12.48 10.17
N GLY A 600 -12.01 -11.52 10.07
CA GLY A 600 -11.98 -10.40 11.00
C GLY A 600 -13.04 -9.34 10.75
N VAL A 601 -13.00 -8.33 11.64
CA VAL A 601 -13.87 -7.17 11.59
C VAL A 601 -13.04 -5.92 11.79
N ASP A 602 -13.21 -4.95 10.89
CA ASP A 602 -12.59 -3.64 10.93
C ASP A 602 -13.65 -2.57 11.20
N VAL A 603 -13.38 -1.69 12.16
CA VAL A 603 -14.22 -0.55 12.52
C VAL A 603 -13.41 0.74 12.38
N SER A 604 -13.97 1.74 11.73
CA SER A 604 -13.37 3.08 11.61
C SER A 604 -14.42 4.14 11.92
N LEU A 605 -14.14 4.96 12.92
CA LEU A 605 -14.97 6.07 13.36
C LEU A 605 -14.19 7.37 13.19
N LYS A 606 -14.66 8.25 12.31
CA LYS A 606 -14.08 9.58 12.06
C LYS A 606 -15.03 10.67 12.54
N TYR A 607 -14.53 11.56 13.39
CA TYR A 607 -15.22 12.76 13.83
C TYR A 607 -14.42 14.00 13.45
N GLN A 608 -15.04 14.93 12.75
CA GLN A 608 -14.39 16.12 12.20
C GLN A 608 -15.18 17.38 12.53
N LEU A 609 -14.57 18.27 13.32
CA LEU A 609 -14.99 19.65 13.53
C LEU A 609 -13.96 20.61 12.93
N ALA A 610 -14.29 21.90 12.94
CA ALA A 610 -13.41 22.97 12.46
C ALA A 610 -11.99 22.91 13.05
N GLN A 611 -11.85 22.63 14.32
CA GLN A 611 -10.58 22.66 15.02
C GLN A 611 -10.15 21.28 15.56
N LEU A 612 -11.07 20.31 15.62
CA LEU A 612 -10.83 18.99 16.21
C LEU A 612 -11.11 17.89 15.18
N SER A 613 -10.12 17.05 14.93
CA SER A 613 -10.28 15.80 14.22
C SER A 613 -9.98 14.63 15.16
N LEU A 614 -10.87 13.66 15.21
CA LEU A 614 -10.69 12.42 15.96
C LEU A 614 -10.93 11.24 15.04
N TRP A 615 -10.00 10.32 14.99
CA TRP A 615 -10.12 9.08 14.23
C TRP A 615 -9.79 7.89 15.11
N VAL A 616 -10.74 6.98 15.24
CA VAL A 616 -10.61 5.74 16.00
C VAL A 616 -10.74 4.58 15.03
N THR A 617 -9.78 3.67 15.04
CA THR A 617 -9.85 2.41 14.29
C THR A 617 -9.66 1.23 15.23
N TYR A 618 -10.43 0.19 15.00
CA TYR A 618 -10.30 -1.08 15.69
C TYR A 618 -10.36 -2.22 14.70
N SER A 619 -9.46 -3.18 14.84
CA SER A 619 -9.42 -4.39 14.01
C SER A 619 -9.33 -5.62 14.88
N LEU A 620 -10.21 -6.58 14.60
CA LEU A 620 -10.15 -7.94 15.11
C LEU A 620 -9.77 -8.86 13.96
N CYS A 621 -8.70 -9.66 14.11
CA CYS A 621 -8.21 -10.55 13.07
C CYS A 621 -7.82 -11.91 13.65
N TYR A 622 -8.20 -12.99 12.97
CA TYR A 622 -7.78 -14.35 13.25
C TYR A 622 -7.20 -14.96 11.98
N VAL A 623 -6.05 -15.63 12.11
CA VAL A 623 -5.41 -16.35 11.00
C VAL A 623 -5.11 -17.76 11.45
N ASN A 624 -5.58 -18.75 10.69
CA ASN A 624 -5.32 -20.16 10.93
C ASN A 624 -4.76 -20.81 9.67
N LEU A 625 -3.65 -21.51 9.80
CA LEU A 625 -2.99 -22.23 8.72
C LEU A 625 -2.86 -23.71 9.06
N TYR A 626 -2.82 -24.55 8.02
CA TYR A 626 -2.60 -25.98 8.09
C TYR A 626 -1.57 -26.41 7.04
N ASP A 627 -0.48 -27.01 7.47
CA ASP A 627 0.65 -27.39 6.61
C ASP A 627 0.60 -28.86 6.12
N GLY A 628 -0.56 -29.52 6.30
CA GLY A 628 -0.75 -30.93 5.99
C GLY A 628 -0.49 -31.86 7.18
N VAL A 629 0.13 -31.38 8.25
CA VAL A 629 0.45 -32.12 9.47
C VAL A 629 -0.18 -31.46 10.71
N MET A 630 -0.03 -30.15 10.87
CA MET A 630 -0.53 -29.45 12.04
C MET A 630 -1.25 -28.15 11.70
N HIS A 631 -2.23 -27.80 12.52
CA HIS A 631 -2.86 -26.49 12.54
C HIS A 631 -2.04 -25.54 13.41
N TYR A 632 -1.81 -24.32 12.92
CA TYR A 632 -1.06 -23.31 13.66
C TYR A 632 -1.53 -21.91 13.31
N VAL A 633 -1.21 -20.95 14.17
CA VAL A 633 -1.36 -19.52 13.91
C VAL A 633 -0.02 -18.95 13.47
N PRO A 634 0.04 -18.12 12.42
CA PRO A 634 1.31 -17.53 11.99
C PRO A 634 1.78 -16.47 12.99
N VAL A 635 3.08 -16.12 12.94
CA VAL A 635 3.70 -15.15 13.86
C VAL A 635 3.09 -13.75 13.79
N TRP A 636 2.39 -13.42 12.72
CA TRP A 636 1.69 -12.13 12.55
C TRP A 636 0.21 -12.14 12.95
N ASP A 637 -0.30 -13.19 13.58
CA ASP A 637 -1.68 -13.25 14.10
C ASP A 637 -1.87 -12.34 15.32
N ARG A 638 -1.96 -11.02 15.09
CA ARG A 638 -2.34 -10.05 16.12
C ARG A 638 -3.86 -9.92 16.14
N ARG A 639 -4.49 -10.34 17.23
CA ARG A 639 -5.95 -10.42 17.28
C ARG A 639 -6.64 -9.09 17.43
N ASN A 640 -6.15 -8.23 18.31
CA ASN A 640 -6.76 -6.94 18.57
C ASN A 640 -5.77 -5.83 18.22
N ASN A 641 -6.22 -4.83 17.47
CA ASN A 641 -5.45 -3.65 17.13
C ASN A 641 -6.35 -2.41 17.23
N LEU A 642 -6.02 -1.47 18.12
CA LEU A 642 -6.75 -0.23 18.34
C LEU A 642 -5.83 0.94 18.06
N ASN A 643 -6.30 1.91 17.28
CA ASN A 643 -5.60 3.16 17.07
C ASN A 643 -6.53 4.32 17.31
N ILE A 644 -6.02 5.35 17.96
CA ILE A 644 -6.73 6.62 18.23
C ILE A 644 -5.81 7.74 17.77
N VAL A 645 -6.29 8.57 16.86
CA VAL A 645 -5.59 9.77 16.38
C VAL A 645 -6.45 10.98 16.69
N ALA A 646 -5.86 11.99 17.29
CA ALA A 646 -6.51 13.26 17.61
C ALA A 646 -5.63 14.41 17.13
N THR A 647 -6.21 15.35 16.39
CA THR A 647 -5.57 16.59 15.94
C THR A 647 -6.39 17.79 16.40
N TYR A 648 -5.75 18.75 17.04
CA TYR A 648 -6.38 19.97 17.48
C TYR A 648 -5.66 21.22 16.97
N LEU A 649 -6.38 22.03 16.18
CA LEU A 649 -5.90 23.27 15.60
C LEU A 649 -6.31 24.47 16.49
N PHE A 650 -5.35 25.32 16.83
CA PHE A 650 -5.63 26.50 17.67
C PHE A 650 -4.75 27.70 17.27
N GLY A 651 -4.99 28.85 17.90
CA GLY A 651 -4.33 30.10 17.58
C GLY A 651 -4.89 30.80 16.33
N LYS A 652 -4.31 31.96 15.98
CA LYS A 652 -4.76 32.73 14.79
C LYS A 652 -4.51 31.93 13.50
N LYS A 653 -5.54 31.76 12.67
CA LYS A 653 -5.52 30.97 11.42
C LYS A 653 -5.06 29.52 11.61
N GLY A 654 -5.32 28.90 12.75
CA GLY A 654 -4.88 27.52 13.02
C GLY A 654 -3.35 27.37 13.00
N SER A 655 -2.60 28.39 13.43
CA SER A 655 -1.14 28.39 13.36
C SER A 655 -0.46 27.45 14.34
N TRP A 656 -1.18 26.86 15.26
CA TRP A 656 -0.75 25.80 16.15
C TRP A 656 -1.53 24.53 15.88
N GLU A 657 -0.85 23.41 15.85
CA GLU A 657 -1.41 22.08 15.67
C GLU A 657 -0.84 21.14 16.73
N LEU A 658 -1.72 20.54 17.51
CA LEU A 658 -1.39 19.49 18.47
C LEU A 658 -1.94 18.18 17.98
N ASP A 659 -1.06 17.21 17.78
CA ASP A 659 -1.42 15.87 17.35
C ASP A 659 -1.07 14.84 18.42
N ALA A 660 -1.93 13.86 18.59
CA ALA A 660 -1.71 12.72 19.46
C ALA A 660 -2.14 11.43 18.74
N ARG A 661 -1.34 10.38 18.89
CA ARG A 661 -1.63 9.04 18.38
C ARG A 661 -1.39 8.00 19.45
N TYR A 662 -2.41 7.23 19.75
CA TYR A 662 -2.30 6.08 20.63
C TYR A 662 -2.51 4.79 19.84
N ASN A 663 -1.57 3.87 19.94
CA ASN A 663 -1.65 2.54 19.34
C ASN A 663 -1.66 1.48 20.42
N TYR A 664 -2.57 0.52 20.34
CA TYR A 664 -2.60 -0.68 21.17
C TYR A 664 -2.76 -1.91 20.30
N GLY A 665 -1.97 -2.95 20.55
CA GLY A 665 -2.08 -4.23 19.87
C GLY A 665 -1.87 -5.40 20.81
N SER A 666 -2.68 -6.46 20.70
CA SER A 666 -2.42 -7.70 21.42
C SER A 666 -1.10 -8.33 20.99
N GLY A 667 -0.47 -9.10 21.85
CA GLY A 667 0.83 -9.70 21.63
C GLY A 667 0.85 -10.64 20.41
N PHE A 668 1.97 -10.63 19.68
CA PHE A 668 2.22 -11.56 18.59
C PHE A 668 2.47 -12.98 19.09
N PRO A 669 2.09 -14.01 18.34
CA PRO A 669 2.48 -15.39 18.63
C PRO A 669 4.00 -15.56 18.49
N PHE A 670 4.56 -16.44 19.27
CA PHE A 670 5.93 -16.89 19.12
C PHE A 670 6.11 -18.31 19.63
N THR A 671 7.16 -18.98 19.18
CA THR A 671 7.53 -20.31 19.66
C THR A 671 8.49 -20.19 20.85
N GLN A 672 8.05 -20.65 22.03
CA GLN A 672 8.84 -20.60 23.26
C GLN A 672 9.99 -21.60 23.22
N THR A 673 11.14 -21.24 23.78
CA THR A 673 12.23 -22.19 24.08
C THR A 673 11.93 -22.85 25.45
N GLN A 674 11.91 -24.16 25.48
CA GLN A 674 11.68 -24.95 26.71
C GLN A 674 12.96 -25.36 27.42
N GLY A 675 14.07 -25.43 26.69
CA GLY A 675 15.33 -25.82 27.22
C GLY A 675 16.42 -25.88 26.16
N PHE A 676 17.58 -26.28 26.55
CA PHE A 676 18.73 -26.43 25.68
C PHE A 676 19.35 -27.83 25.86
N TYR A 677 19.98 -28.31 24.81
CA TYR A 677 20.76 -29.56 24.81
C TYR A 677 22.04 -29.38 24.02
N GLU A 678 23.00 -30.19 24.30
CA GLU A 678 24.24 -30.26 23.53
C GLU A 678 23.99 -31.06 22.24
N GLN A 679 24.03 -30.37 21.09
CA GLN A 679 23.89 -30.99 19.78
C GLN A 679 25.24 -31.59 19.35
N ILE A 680 25.41 -32.88 19.54
CA ILE A 680 26.61 -33.60 19.10
C ILE A 680 26.45 -33.96 17.63
N THR A 681 27.32 -33.46 16.78
CA THR A 681 27.37 -33.82 15.36
C THR A 681 28.14 -35.12 15.19
N PHE A 682 27.47 -36.20 14.83
CA PHE A 682 28.10 -37.52 14.59
C PHE A 682 28.91 -37.60 13.28
N GLY A 683 29.12 -36.48 12.57
CA GLY A 683 29.84 -36.45 11.28
C GLY A 683 31.34 -36.72 11.35
N ASN A 684 31.94 -36.69 12.52
CA ASN A 684 33.38 -37.03 12.75
C ASN A 684 33.48 -38.16 13.78
N MET A 685 33.36 -39.38 13.34
CA MET A 685 33.54 -40.57 14.19
C MET A 685 34.97 -40.76 14.76
N GLY A 686 35.86 -39.79 14.63
CA GLY A 686 37.20 -39.78 15.22
C GLY A 686 37.40 -38.72 16.31
N GLY A 687 36.39 -37.91 16.65
CA GLY A 687 36.49 -36.88 17.70
C GLY A 687 36.18 -37.45 19.09
N ASN A 688 36.99 -37.11 20.05
CA ASN A 688 36.72 -37.40 21.45
C ASN A 688 35.63 -36.46 21.96
N TYR A 689 34.42 -36.97 22.25
CA TYR A 689 33.28 -36.19 22.74
C TYR A 689 33.58 -35.43 24.04
N ILE A 690 34.62 -35.80 24.79
CA ILE A 690 35.08 -35.10 26.00
C ILE A 690 35.78 -33.78 25.67
N THR A 691 36.38 -33.66 24.50
CA THR A 691 37.17 -32.50 24.08
C THR A 691 36.50 -31.70 22.98
N THR A 692 35.40 -32.18 22.39
CA THR A 692 34.65 -31.52 21.33
C THR A 692 33.42 -30.89 21.96
N ASN A 693 33.46 -29.58 22.14
CA ASN A 693 32.26 -28.86 22.58
C ASN A 693 31.14 -28.98 21.50
N GLY A 694 30.00 -29.54 21.87
CA GLY A 694 28.84 -29.58 21.01
C GLY A 694 28.26 -28.18 20.74
N GLN A 695 27.51 -28.07 19.69
CA GLN A 695 26.73 -26.84 19.45
C GLN A 695 25.50 -26.79 20.37
N LEU A 696 25.11 -25.60 20.83
CA LEU A 696 23.90 -25.42 21.61
C LEU A 696 22.66 -25.65 20.75
N GLY A 697 21.91 -26.72 21.03
CA GLY A 697 20.59 -26.99 20.45
C GLY A 697 19.50 -26.48 21.34
N ALA A 698 18.44 -25.93 20.78
CA ALA A 698 17.27 -25.47 21.52
C ALA A 698 16.10 -26.46 21.40
N LEU A 699 15.49 -26.79 22.53
CA LEU A 699 14.21 -27.50 22.57
C LEU A 699 13.07 -26.49 22.55
N TYR A 700 12.22 -26.57 21.53
CA TYR A 700 11.11 -25.67 21.36
C TYR A 700 9.80 -26.25 21.88
N ALA A 701 8.93 -25.38 22.42
CA ALA A 701 7.54 -25.67 22.72
C ALA A 701 6.71 -25.87 21.43
N ALA A 702 5.45 -26.14 21.59
CA ALA A 702 4.52 -26.21 20.46
C ALA A 702 4.54 -24.90 19.65
N TYR A 703 4.58 -25.06 18.33
CA TYR A 703 4.80 -23.99 17.35
C TYR A 703 3.79 -22.83 17.52
N ASN A 704 4.31 -21.61 17.72
CA ASN A 704 3.54 -20.35 17.88
C ASN A 704 2.42 -20.38 18.94
N LYS A 705 2.53 -21.19 20.00
CA LYS A 705 1.56 -21.25 21.10
C LYS A 705 1.78 -20.20 22.17
N GLY A 706 2.99 -19.65 22.30
CA GLY A 706 3.28 -18.51 23.18
C GLY A 706 2.72 -17.20 22.60
N ARG A 707 2.46 -16.23 23.47
CA ARG A 707 2.07 -14.85 23.09
C ARG A 707 2.98 -13.85 23.80
N LEU A 708 3.51 -12.91 23.04
CA LEU A 708 4.23 -11.76 23.61
C LEU A 708 3.26 -10.87 24.40
N THR A 709 3.77 -9.99 25.24
CA THR A 709 2.97 -8.95 25.88
C THR A 709 2.37 -8.01 24.85
N GLY A 710 1.27 -7.35 25.22
CA GLY A 710 0.63 -6.38 24.33
C GLY A 710 1.55 -5.18 24.05
N TYR A 711 1.47 -4.67 22.83
CA TYR A 711 2.12 -3.45 22.39
C TYR A 711 1.26 -2.24 22.76
N SER A 712 1.87 -1.17 23.28
CA SER A 712 1.19 0.09 23.57
C SER A 712 2.14 1.27 23.35
N ARG A 713 1.70 2.29 22.59
CA ARG A 713 2.51 3.49 22.32
C ARG A 713 1.65 4.73 22.19
N LEU A 714 2.07 5.80 22.85
CA LEU A 714 1.54 7.14 22.69
C LEU A 714 2.60 8.03 22.05
N ASP A 715 2.27 8.65 20.92
CA ASP A 715 3.09 9.66 20.26
C ASP A 715 2.35 10.99 20.30
N VAL A 716 3.08 12.08 20.52
CA VAL A 716 2.53 13.44 20.60
C VAL A 716 3.41 14.38 19.80
N SER A 717 2.84 15.31 19.06
CA SER A 717 3.58 16.39 18.41
C SER A 717 2.88 17.73 18.52
N LEU A 718 3.68 18.78 18.61
CA LEU A 718 3.23 20.17 18.58
C LEU A 718 3.94 20.89 17.45
N LYS A 719 3.16 21.44 16.52
CA LYS A 719 3.65 22.17 15.36
C LYS A 719 3.22 23.63 15.39
N LYS A 720 4.13 24.53 15.08
CA LYS A 720 3.87 25.96 14.90
C LYS A 720 4.19 26.38 13.46
N THR A 721 3.21 26.96 12.78
CA THR A 721 3.37 27.55 11.44
C THR A 721 3.49 29.05 11.51
N PHE A 722 4.54 29.60 10.88
CA PHE A 722 4.78 31.02 10.66
C PHE A 722 4.58 31.32 9.18
N PHE A 723 3.61 32.13 8.85
CA PHE A 723 3.34 32.56 7.49
C PHE A 723 4.26 33.74 7.15
N LEU A 724 5.28 33.52 6.32
CA LEU A 724 6.30 34.51 5.95
C LEU A 724 5.88 35.36 4.74
N GLY A 725 4.96 34.85 3.94
CA GLY A 725 4.46 35.49 2.73
C GLY A 725 3.30 34.74 2.11
N LYS A 726 2.91 35.11 0.89
CA LYS A 726 1.79 34.45 0.19
C LYS A 726 2.08 32.95 -0.09
N ASN A 727 3.35 32.65 -0.42
CA ASN A 727 3.78 31.31 -0.84
C ASN A 727 4.89 30.74 0.04
N SER A 728 5.25 31.42 1.12
CA SER A 728 6.37 31.02 1.99
C SER A 728 5.90 30.85 3.41
N LYS A 729 6.27 29.73 4.02
CA LYS A 729 5.99 29.43 5.43
C LYS A 729 7.17 28.73 6.08
N LEU A 730 7.32 28.96 7.37
CA LEU A 730 8.24 28.24 8.24
C LEU A 730 7.40 27.43 9.23
N GLU A 731 7.72 26.17 9.40
CA GLU A 731 7.07 25.29 10.36
C GLU A 731 8.11 24.76 11.35
N ALA A 732 7.86 24.91 12.62
CA ALA A 732 8.66 24.34 13.70
C ALA A 732 7.84 23.26 14.40
N THR A 733 8.41 22.09 14.56
CA THR A 733 7.75 20.92 15.15
C THR A 733 8.58 20.35 16.27
N VAL A 734 7.94 20.03 17.39
CA VAL A 734 8.52 19.25 18.48
C VAL A 734 7.64 18.04 18.67
N SER A 735 8.23 16.88 18.80
CA SER A 735 7.49 15.62 18.95
C SER A 735 8.12 14.70 19.98
N LEU A 736 7.29 13.83 20.54
CA LEU A 736 7.66 12.84 21.54
C LEU A 736 7.11 11.49 21.10
N THR A 737 8.00 10.62 20.70
CA THR A 737 7.68 9.23 20.35
C THR A 737 7.71 8.39 21.61
N ASN A 738 6.74 7.48 21.76
CA ASN A 738 6.57 6.62 22.92
C ASN A 738 6.56 7.42 24.24
N ALA A 739 5.69 8.44 24.33
CA ALA A 739 5.62 9.39 25.45
C ALA A 739 5.37 8.71 26.81
N LEU A 740 4.80 7.51 26.82
CA LEU A 740 4.60 6.71 28.03
C LEU A 740 5.82 5.87 28.42
N ASN A 741 6.87 5.89 27.60
CA ASN A 741 8.08 5.08 27.74
C ASN A 741 7.77 3.59 27.97
N GLN A 742 6.75 3.07 27.27
CA GLN A 742 6.34 1.69 27.39
C GLN A 742 7.40 0.77 26.78
N GLN A 743 7.81 -0.25 27.52
CA GLN A 743 8.72 -1.28 27.05
C GLN A 743 7.96 -2.25 26.14
N ASN A 744 8.00 -2.00 24.83
CA ASN A 744 7.40 -2.85 23.83
C ASN A 744 8.43 -3.88 23.37
N ILE A 745 8.08 -5.15 23.39
CA ILE A 745 9.00 -6.22 22.98
C ILE A 745 9.21 -6.15 21.47
N PHE A 746 10.50 -6.16 21.05
CA PHE A 746 10.92 -6.32 19.68
C PHE A 746 11.08 -7.81 19.35
N TYR A 747 11.96 -8.50 20.09
CA TYR A 747 12.13 -9.94 20.06
C TYR A 747 12.72 -10.45 21.38
N PHE A 748 12.68 -11.76 21.58
CA PHE A 748 13.42 -12.42 22.65
C PHE A 748 14.70 -13.04 22.09
N ASP A 749 15.84 -12.72 22.69
CA ASP A 749 17.05 -13.50 22.48
C ASP A 749 16.85 -14.87 23.15
N ARG A 750 16.79 -15.89 22.31
CA ARG A 750 16.46 -17.26 22.74
C ARG A 750 17.58 -17.95 23.49
N ILE A 751 18.82 -17.47 23.34
CA ILE A 751 20.01 -18.03 23.99
C ILE A 751 20.18 -17.42 25.37
N SER A 752 20.18 -16.10 25.46
CA SER A 752 20.37 -15.38 26.72
C SER A 752 19.08 -15.23 27.55
N TYR A 753 17.91 -15.55 26.97
CA TYR A 753 16.59 -15.32 27.58
C TYR A 753 16.32 -13.85 27.87
N THR A 754 16.97 -12.94 27.15
CA THR A 754 16.81 -11.51 27.36
C THR A 754 15.77 -10.93 26.41
N GLN A 755 14.98 -10.01 26.96
CA GLN A 755 14.02 -9.22 26.17
C GLN A 755 14.74 -8.06 25.50
N VAL A 756 14.63 -7.98 24.18
CA VAL A 756 15.05 -6.82 23.39
C VAL A 756 13.82 -5.96 23.11
N ASN A 757 13.88 -4.71 23.53
CA ASN A 757 12.75 -3.78 23.39
C ASN A 757 12.88 -2.94 22.12
N GLN A 758 11.74 -2.47 21.64
CA GLN A 758 11.63 -1.44 20.62
C GLN A 758 12.08 -0.08 21.15
N LEU A 759 11.97 0.97 20.34
CA LEU A 759 12.43 2.30 20.72
C LEU A 759 11.75 2.81 22.01
N PRO A 760 12.52 3.32 22.99
CA PRO A 760 11.99 3.93 24.19
C PRO A 760 11.41 5.31 23.88
N ILE A 761 11.16 6.13 24.90
CA ILE A 761 10.79 7.53 24.72
C ILE A 761 11.88 8.29 23.95
N MET A 762 11.48 8.96 22.86
CA MET A 762 12.41 9.73 22.01
C MET A 762 11.83 11.10 21.68
N PRO A 763 12.33 12.16 22.31
CA PRO A 763 12.01 13.52 21.91
C PRO A 763 12.69 13.85 20.57
N SER A 764 12.02 14.58 19.71
CA SER A 764 12.59 15.05 18.44
C SER A 764 12.09 16.44 18.10
N ALA A 765 12.85 17.15 17.29
CA ALA A 765 12.51 18.49 16.79
C ALA A 765 12.85 18.61 15.32
N GLY A 766 12.10 19.44 14.61
CA GLY A 766 12.32 19.70 13.20
C GLY A 766 11.89 21.11 12.82
N VAL A 767 12.50 21.63 11.79
CA VAL A 767 12.16 22.91 11.16
C VAL A 767 12.08 22.71 9.67
N SER A 768 11.01 23.20 9.06
CA SER A 768 10.85 23.19 7.61
C SER A 768 10.54 24.58 7.05
N ILE A 769 11.10 24.90 5.91
CA ILE A 769 10.82 26.12 5.15
C ILE A 769 10.32 25.75 3.76
N THR A 770 9.17 26.33 3.40
CA THR A 770 8.59 26.24 2.05
C THR A 770 8.68 27.60 1.38
N PHE A 771 9.07 27.66 0.08
CA PHE A 771 9.24 28.92 -0.68
C PHE A 771 8.78 28.81 -2.13
#